data_b55d1baff9e712e52b7218999393b59d
#
_entry.id   b55d1baff9e712e52b7218999393b59d
#
_cell.length_a   1.000
_cell.length_b   1.000
_cell.length_c   1.000
_cell.angle_alpha   90.00
_cell.angle_beta   90.00
_cell.angle_gamma   90.00
#
_symmetry.space_group_name_H-M   'P 1'
#
loop_
_entity.id
_entity.type
_entity.pdbx_description
1 polymer ?
#
loop_
_entity_poly.entity_id
_entity_poly.type
_entity_poly.pdbx_seq_one_letter_code
_entity_poly.pdbx_strand_id
1 'polypeptide(L)'
;MQSTNDIRRSFLDFFGSADHAVVPSAPLVPYNDPTLMFVNAGMVPFKNAFTGLETPPAPRATSSQKCVRAGGKHNDLDNVGYTARHHTFFEMLGNFSFGDYFKEQAIENAWTLLTKEWGLPAERLTATVYHTDDEAFDLWRKISGLPEERIIRIATNDNFWSMGDTGPCGPCSEIFYDHGDHIFGGPPGSPDEEGDRFVEIWNLVFMQFDQQADGSRRDLPSPSIDTGMGLERVAAVLQGVHDNYDTDTFKALIAASENLTGVKAEGEQTASHRVIADHLRSTSFLMADGVLPSNEGRGYVLRRIMRRAMRHAHLLGAGEPLMHRLVPSLVAEMGQAYPELVRGQALIEEVLEREETQFRKTLEKGLKLLDAETGDMGEGGTLDGETAFKLYDTYGFPYDLTEDALRARNISVDREGFDAAMERQKQAARAAWRGSGDAASGEIWFDIAEREGGTEFTGYTSDAGEGTIVAIVRDGAEVESATAGEDVIILTNQTPFYGESGGQTGDAGKISTPDGFTAHVSDTSKPLGRLHAHHAKIEKGAIKVGDIVHLEVDAERRDQIRANHSATHLVHAALRHQLGDHVTQKGSMVAQERLRFDFSHPKGLSPEDIAAIEAEVNAEIRANERVATRLMSPDDAVEAGALALFGEKYGDEVRVLSMGRASEDGRNYSVELCGGTHVEATGDIGIFRIVSESAVSSGVRRIEALTGEAARQWLVDREEALKAAASTIRATPEEVPARIEALMEERKRLEKELAEARKALALSGGSGQSTASTDEDVDGVTFSGQVIEGLSPKELRPLLDEAKQRMGSGIAAIVAVNDGKASIGAAVTDDLTAKHSAVDLVKAGVEALGGKGGGGRPDMAQGGGPDGSKGDEAIAAIRRAIAG
;
A
#
# COMPACT_ATOMS: atom_id res chain seq x y z
N MET A 1 17.97 -8.89 37.86
CA MET A 1 17.86 -7.77 36.91
C MET A 1 16.51 -7.94 36.28
N GLN A 2 15.66 -6.93 36.33
CA GLN A 2 14.31 -6.99 35.72
C GLN A 2 14.45 -6.92 34.20
N SER A 3 13.72 -7.77 33.47
CA SER A 3 13.66 -7.69 32.02
C SER A 3 12.81 -6.50 31.57
N THR A 4 12.97 -6.06 30.33
CA THR A 4 12.13 -5.01 29.74
C THR A 4 10.64 -5.39 29.82
N ASN A 5 10.31 -6.67 29.63
CA ASN A 5 8.95 -7.18 29.79
C ASN A 5 8.44 -7.11 31.25
N ASP A 6 9.31 -7.34 32.25
CA ASP A 6 8.95 -7.21 33.66
C ASP A 6 8.71 -5.73 34.04
N ILE A 7 9.52 -4.84 33.51
CA ILE A 7 9.38 -3.38 33.75
C ILE A 7 8.06 -2.88 33.18
N ARG A 8 7.74 -3.24 31.93
CA ARG A 8 6.45 -2.91 31.31
C ARG A 8 5.27 -3.38 32.19
N ARG A 9 5.30 -4.64 32.59
CA ARG A 9 4.26 -5.22 33.45
C ARG A 9 4.17 -4.51 34.79
N SER A 10 5.31 -4.25 35.45
CA SER A 10 5.32 -3.59 36.75
C SER A 10 4.72 -2.18 36.73
N PHE A 11 4.92 -1.43 35.62
CA PHE A 11 4.27 -0.13 35.39
C PHE A 11 2.76 -0.27 35.31
N LEU A 12 2.27 -1.17 34.45
CA LEU A 12 0.84 -1.39 34.26
C LEU A 12 0.17 -1.91 35.54
N ASP A 13 0.80 -2.82 36.26
CA ASP A 13 0.30 -3.37 37.54
C ASP A 13 0.26 -2.31 38.64
N PHE A 14 1.25 -1.42 38.71
CA PHE A 14 1.27 -0.32 39.66
C PHE A 14 0.08 0.60 39.46
N PHE A 15 -0.13 1.09 38.24
CA PHE A 15 -1.26 1.99 37.94
C PHE A 15 -2.61 1.23 37.96
N GLY A 16 -2.65 -0.03 37.54
CA GLY A 16 -3.82 -0.86 37.73
C GLY A 16 -4.26 -0.99 39.18
N SER A 17 -3.30 -1.14 40.13
CA SER A 17 -3.55 -1.14 41.57
C SER A 17 -3.97 0.22 42.12
N ALA A 18 -3.71 1.31 41.39
CA ALA A 18 -4.12 2.69 41.68
C ALA A 18 -5.39 3.11 40.91
N ASP A 19 -6.29 2.17 40.64
CA ASP A 19 -7.59 2.35 39.99
C ASP A 19 -7.55 2.89 38.55
N HIS A 20 -6.45 2.64 37.81
CA HIS A 20 -6.40 2.92 36.38
C HIS A 20 -6.82 1.70 35.56
N ALA A 21 -7.70 1.88 34.57
CA ALA A 21 -7.99 0.84 33.60
C ALA A 21 -6.76 0.56 32.75
N VAL A 22 -6.32 -0.68 32.70
CA VAL A 22 -5.22 -1.10 31.81
C VAL A 22 -5.77 -1.21 30.39
N VAL A 23 -5.33 -0.30 29.50
CA VAL A 23 -5.78 -0.23 28.11
C VAL A 23 -4.70 -0.84 27.21
N PRO A 24 -5.03 -1.79 26.33
CA PRO A 24 -4.10 -2.33 25.34
C PRO A 24 -3.52 -1.22 24.45
N SER A 25 -2.31 -1.45 23.92
CA SER A 25 -1.71 -0.56 22.94
C SER A 25 -2.61 -0.45 21.69
N ALA A 26 -2.93 0.77 21.30
CA ALA A 26 -3.57 1.02 20.00
C ALA A 26 -2.61 0.69 18.85
N PRO A 27 -3.13 0.41 17.66
CA PRO A 27 -2.33 0.29 16.45
C PRO A 27 -1.52 1.57 16.15
N LEU A 28 -0.38 1.39 15.50
CA LEU A 28 0.50 2.51 15.10
C LEU A 28 -0.12 3.46 14.08
N VAL A 29 -1.13 3.03 13.36
CA VAL A 29 -1.88 3.87 12.42
C VAL A 29 -3.04 4.54 13.15
N PRO A 30 -3.03 5.87 13.34
CA PRO A 30 -4.14 6.57 13.97
C PRO A 30 -5.31 6.68 12.98
N TYR A 31 -6.48 6.16 13.37
CA TYR A 31 -7.63 6.09 12.47
C TYR A 31 -8.39 7.40 12.32
N ASN A 32 -8.44 8.20 13.38
CA ASN A 32 -9.23 9.44 13.43
C ASN A 32 -8.36 10.71 13.52
N ASP A 33 -7.10 10.61 13.13
CA ASP A 33 -6.24 11.78 13.03
C ASP A 33 -5.54 11.81 11.67
N PRO A 34 -6.09 12.53 10.67
CA PRO A 34 -5.48 12.65 9.36
C PRO A 34 -4.20 13.49 9.37
N THR A 35 -3.90 14.18 10.48
CA THR A 35 -2.69 15.01 10.62
C THR A 35 -1.46 14.20 10.99
N LEU A 36 -1.63 12.98 11.53
CA LEU A 36 -0.55 12.09 11.94
C LEU A 36 -0.44 10.88 11.02
N MET A 37 0.77 10.58 10.60
CA MET A 37 1.05 9.34 9.88
C MET A 37 1.02 8.13 10.83
N PHE A 38 1.65 8.27 11.99
CA PHE A 38 1.75 7.21 13.00
C PHE A 38 1.50 7.77 14.39
N VAL A 39 1.08 6.91 15.30
CA VAL A 39 1.04 7.21 16.72
C VAL A 39 2.46 7.49 17.20
N ASN A 40 2.71 8.69 17.70
CA ASN A 40 4.03 9.18 18.11
C ASN A 40 4.13 9.51 19.59
N ALA A 41 3.01 9.39 20.33
CA ALA A 41 2.93 9.61 21.78
C ALA A 41 1.81 8.76 22.38
N GLY A 42 1.92 8.46 23.68
CA GLY A 42 0.98 7.61 24.41
C GLY A 42 -0.45 8.17 24.48
N MET A 43 -0.60 9.49 24.42
CA MET A 43 -1.91 10.14 24.49
C MET A 43 -2.70 10.16 23.18
N VAL A 44 -2.06 9.89 22.04
CA VAL A 44 -2.72 10.00 20.71
C VAL A 44 -4.02 9.19 20.63
N PRO A 45 -4.10 7.95 21.12
CA PRO A 45 -5.35 7.20 21.14
C PRO A 45 -6.46 7.83 21.99
N PHE A 46 -6.10 8.70 22.95
CA PHE A 46 -7.02 9.36 23.89
C PHE A 46 -7.29 10.83 23.56
N LYS A 47 -6.80 11.35 22.44
CA LYS A 47 -6.95 12.75 22.02
C LYS A 47 -8.38 13.26 22.16
N ASN A 48 -9.34 12.51 21.63
CA ASN A 48 -10.75 12.89 21.65
C ASN A 48 -11.38 12.82 23.05
N ALA A 49 -10.86 11.95 23.93
CA ALA A 49 -11.28 11.89 25.31
C ALA A 49 -10.84 13.15 26.09
N PHE A 50 -9.64 13.66 25.86
CA PHE A 50 -9.16 14.90 26.46
C PHE A 50 -9.95 16.13 26.01
N THR A 51 -10.35 16.19 24.76
CA THR A 51 -11.15 17.30 24.20
C THR A 51 -12.65 17.17 24.49
N GLY A 52 -13.10 16.06 25.08
CA GLY A 52 -14.51 15.79 25.37
C GLY A 52 -15.34 15.37 24.16
N LEU A 53 -14.70 15.09 23.02
CA LEU A 53 -15.36 14.60 21.81
C LEU A 53 -15.75 13.11 21.92
N GLU A 54 -15.10 12.37 22.81
CA GLU A 54 -15.39 10.96 23.09
C GLU A 54 -15.41 10.72 24.60
N THR A 55 -16.19 9.73 25.02
CA THR A 55 -16.17 9.28 26.41
C THR A 55 -14.88 8.49 26.65
N PRO A 56 -14.07 8.82 27.67
CA PRO A 56 -12.89 8.04 28.00
C PRO A 56 -13.27 6.61 28.41
N PRO A 57 -12.36 5.63 28.22
CA PRO A 57 -12.62 4.22 28.56
C PRO A 57 -12.86 4.03 30.07
N ALA A 58 -12.30 4.90 30.89
CA ALA A 58 -12.51 5.01 32.33
C ALA A 58 -12.05 6.42 32.79
N PRO A 59 -12.37 6.87 34.03
CA PRO A 59 -11.85 8.15 34.56
C PRO A 59 -10.33 8.21 34.61
N ARG A 60 -9.66 7.04 34.73
CA ARG A 60 -8.20 6.85 34.73
C ARG A 60 -7.83 5.70 33.81
N ALA A 61 -6.75 5.84 33.07
CA ALA A 61 -6.24 4.76 32.22
C ALA A 61 -4.71 4.67 32.32
N THR A 62 -4.18 3.49 31.99
CA THR A 62 -2.74 3.26 31.82
C THR A 62 -2.49 2.36 30.62
N SER A 63 -1.42 2.60 29.91
CA SER A 63 -1.04 1.79 28.73
C SER A 63 0.46 1.78 28.52
N SER A 64 0.93 0.76 27.80
CA SER A 64 2.23 0.75 27.11
C SER A 64 1.95 0.91 25.63
N GLN A 65 2.03 2.13 25.12
CA GLN A 65 1.66 2.46 23.74
C GLN A 65 2.85 2.32 22.79
N LYS A 66 2.69 1.56 21.73
CA LYS A 66 3.61 1.52 20.59
C LYS A 66 3.66 2.89 19.92
N CYS A 67 4.86 3.41 19.69
CA CYS A 67 5.06 4.70 19.03
C CYS A 67 6.08 4.58 17.90
N VAL A 68 5.86 5.36 16.83
CA VAL A 68 6.81 5.50 15.71
C VAL A 68 7.12 6.97 15.43
N ARG A 69 8.41 7.30 15.40
CA ARG A 69 8.94 8.63 15.04
C ARG A 69 9.93 8.50 13.88
N ALA A 70 9.40 8.47 12.65
CA ALA A 70 10.19 8.27 11.43
C ALA A 70 9.78 9.21 10.29
N GLY A 71 9.19 10.36 10.61
CA GLY A 71 8.77 11.35 9.64
C GLY A 71 7.95 12.49 10.26
N GLY A 72 7.75 13.58 9.52
CA GLY A 72 7.03 14.76 9.98
C GLY A 72 7.83 15.59 10.99
N LYS A 73 7.13 16.21 11.95
CA LYS A 73 7.69 17.09 12.98
C LYS A 73 8.61 16.34 13.97
N HIS A 74 8.36 15.04 14.19
CA HIS A 74 9.15 14.16 15.05
C HIS A 74 9.81 13.10 14.18
N ASN A 75 11.09 13.30 13.86
CA ASN A 75 11.85 12.38 13.02
C ASN A 75 13.17 12.01 13.70
N ASP A 76 13.22 10.82 14.29
CA ASP A 76 14.41 10.31 14.96
C ASP A 76 15.30 9.43 14.06
N LEU A 77 14.85 9.18 12.81
CA LEU A 77 15.48 8.22 11.89
C LEU A 77 16.99 8.45 11.72
N ASP A 78 17.39 9.71 11.57
CA ASP A 78 18.79 10.06 11.27
C ASP A 78 19.73 9.84 12.47
N ASN A 79 19.19 9.85 13.71
CA ASN A 79 19.92 9.67 14.95
C ASN A 79 20.06 8.19 15.36
N VAL A 80 19.21 7.32 14.80
CA VAL A 80 19.19 5.89 15.13
C VAL A 80 20.51 5.21 14.77
N GLY A 81 21.07 4.50 15.74
CA GLY A 81 22.35 3.80 15.65
C GLY A 81 23.56 4.63 16.06
N TYR A 82 23.45 5.96 16.07
CA TYR A 82 24.53 6.90 16.36
C TYR A 82 24.43 7.56 17.74
N THR A 83 23.25 7.56 18.34
CA THR A 83 23.00 8.04 19.71
C THR A 83 22.58 6.90 20.60
N ALA A 84 22.65 7.09 21.92
CA ALA A 84 22.33 6.08 22.91
C ALA A 84 20.82 5.88 23.13
N ARG A 85 19.97 6.84 22.72
CA ARG A 85 18.59 6.94 23.20
C ARG A 85 17.51 7.19 22.15
N HIS A 86 17.85 7.35 20.85
CA HIS A 86 16.89 7.60 19.79
C HIS A 86 16.51 6.34 19.03
N HIS A 87 15.22 6.14 18.83
CA HIS A 87 14.65 4.97 18.16
C HIS A 87 13.55 5.40 17.20
N THR A 88 13.41 4.69 16.08
CA THR A 88 12.24 4.88 15.20
C THR A 88 10.98 4.27 15.79
N PHE A 89 11.11 3.14 16.49
CA PHE A 89 10.05 2.51 17.25
C PHE A 89 10.44 2.47 18.73
N PHE A 90 9.53 2.87 19.61
CA PHE A 90 9.70 2.76 21.04
C PHE A 90 8.33 2.56 21.73
N GLU A 91 8.38 2.12 22.98
CA GLU A 91 7.19 1.99 23.80
C GLU A 91 7.09 3.16 24.77
N MET A 92 5.93 3.80 24.80
CA MET A 92 5.64 4.88 25.74
C MET A 92 4.69 4.35 26.81
N LEU A 93 5.20 4.22 28.02
CA LEU A 93 4.41 3.94 29.23
C LEU A 93 3.68 5.21 29.62
N GLY A 94 2.36 5.14 29.79
CA GLY A 94 1.56 6.30 30.13
C GLY A 94 0.50 6.00 31.19
N ASN A 95 0.26 6.98 32.07
CA ASN A 95 -0.91 7.03 32.91
C ASN A 95 -1.67 8.31 32.65
N PHE A 96 -2.99 8.19 32.60
CA PHE A 96 -3.91 9.23 32.12
C PHE A 96 -5.01 9.45 33.17
N SER A 97 -5.39 10.73 33.36
CA SER A 97 -6.57 11.14 34.14
C SER A 97 -7.43 12.05 33.28
N PHE A 98 -8.66 11.70 33.09
CA PHE A 98 -9.64 12.48 32.32
C PHE A 98 -10.53 13.30 33.27
N GLY A 99 -9.88 14.25 33.97
CA GLY A 99 -10.55 15.14 34.95
C GLY A 99 -10.81 14.53 36.32
N ASP A 100 -10.24 13.36 36.65
CA ASP A 100 -10.45 12.70 37.95
C ASP A 100 -9.40 13.12 39.00
N TYR A 101 -8.13 13.19 38.61
CA TYR A 101 -7.05 13.77 39.43
C TYR A 101 -6.15 14.68 38.60
N PHE A 102 -5.34 15.51 39.27
CA PHE A 102 -4.45 16.44 38.60
C PHE A 102 -3.03 16.39 39.15
N LYS A 103 -2.28 17.51 39.18
CA LYS A 103 -0.82 17.58 39.43
C LYS A 103 -0.35 16.83 40.68
N GLU A 104 -1.01 17.02 41.83
CA GLU A 104 -0.56 16.46 43.12
C GLU A 104 -0.49 14.93 43.05
N GLN A 105 -1.57 14.28 42.60
CA GLN A 105 -1.63 12.83 42.50
C GLN A 105 -0.70 12.29 41.40
N ALA A 106 -0.57 13.02 40.27
CA ALA A 106 0.35 12.62 39.19
C ALA A 106 1.81 12.62 39.67
N ILE A 107 2.25 13.64 40.35
CA ILE A 107 3.59 13.74 40.92
C ILE A 107 3.82 12.71 42.02
N GLU A 108 2.84 12.46 42.90
CA GLU A 108 2.93 11.46 43.96
C GLU A 108 3.06 10.05 43.38
N ASN A 109 2.25 9.70 42.39
CA ASN A 109 2.34 8.40 41.70
C ASN A 109 3.71 8.22 41.04
N ALA A 110 4.17 9.23 40.31
CA ALA A 110 5.46 9.17 39.61
C ALA A 110 6.63 9.00 40.59
N TRP A 111 6.66 9.82 41.65
CA TRP A 111 7.71 9.75 42.64
C TRP A 111 7.71 8.42 43.39
N THR A 112 6.52 7.91 43.74
CA THR A 112 6.35 6.63 44.42
C THR A 112 6.84 5.47 43.55
N LEU A 113 6.44 5.41 42.30
CA LEU A 113 6.88 4.36 41.37
C LEU A 113 8.41 4.35 41.24
N LEU A 114 9.01 5.49 40.97
CA LEU A 114 10.45 5.57 40.72
C LEU A 114 11.28 5.24 41.98
N THR A 115 10.91 5.79 43.14
CA THR A 115 11.76 5.73 44.31
C THR A 115 11.43 4.59 45.28
N LYS A 116 10.15 4.20 45.41
CA LYS A 116 9.73 3.14 46.34
C LYS A 116 9.58 1.79 45.65
N GLU A 117 8.91 1.76 44.50
CA GLU A 117 8.65 0.50 43.78
C GLU A 117 9.87 0.04 42.99
N TRP A 118 10.49 0.95 42.23
CA TRP A 118 11.67 0.66 41.44
C TRP A 118 13.01 0.92 42.15
N GLY A 119 12.98 1.63 43.29
CA GLY A 119 14.12 1.83 44.16
C GLY A 119 15.21 2.72 43.57
N LEU A 120 14.89 3.61 42.65
CA LEU A 120 15.86 4.54 42.10
C LEU A 120 16.33 5.54 43.17
N PRO A 121 17.64 5.82 43.27
CA PRO A 121 18.18 6.76 44.26
C PRO A 121 17.65 8.18 43.97
N ALA A 122 16.98 8.81 44.96
CA ALA A 122 16.41 10.15 44.84
C ALA A 122 17.50 11.20 44.49
N GLU A 123 18.72 10.97 44.95
CA GLU A 123 19.85 11.85 44.63
C GLU A 123 20.32 11.77 43.17
N ARG A 124 19.81 10.83 42.40
CA ARG A 124 20.04 10.73 40.95
C ARG A 124 18.92 11.37 40.12
N LEU A 125 17.84 11.81 40.75
CA LEU A 125 16.67 12.34 40.07
C LEU A 125 16.68 13.88 40.12
N THR A 126 16.25 14.49 39.03
CA THR A 126 16.05 15.93 38.87
C THR A 126 14.69 16.14 38.19
N ALA A 127 13.88 17.07 38.68
CA ALA A 127 12.61 17.43 38.06
C ALA A 127 12.70 18.81 37.40
N THR A 128 12.06 18.97 36.25
CA THR A 128 11.86 20.29 35.65
C THR A 128 10.40 20.71 35.78
N VAL A 129 10.14 22.01 35.75
CA VAL A 129 8.79 22.59 35.73
C VAL A 129 8.76 23.77 34.77
N TYR A 130 7.61 24.01 34.17
CA TYR A 130 7.42 25.24 33.40
C TYR A 130 7.60 26.48 34.27
N HIS A 131 8.31 27.47 33.79
CA HIS A 131 8.80 28.62 34.64
C HIS A 131 7.70 29.37 35.38
N THR A 132 6.44 29.38 34.91
CA THR A 132 5.29 29.99 35.54
C THR A 132 4.43 29.03 36.35
N ASP A 133 4.78 27.73 36.40
CA ASP A 133 4.00 26.76 37.16
C ASP A 133 4.49 26.62 38.60
N ASP A 134 4.14 27.59 39.42
CA ASP A 134 4.49 27.61 40.85
C ASP A 134 3.85 26.47 41.63
N GLU A 135 2.63 26.03 41.23
CA GLU A 135 1.95 24.91 41.86
C GLU A 135 2.74 23.59 41.68
N ALA A 136 3.18 23.30 40.46
CA ALA A 136 3.99 22.11 40.22
C ALA A 136 5.34 22.17 40.97
N PHE A 137 5.99 23.34 41.04
CA PHE A 137 7.22 23.54 41.78
C PHE A 137 7.07 23.22 43.26
N ASP A 138 6.00 23.80 43.93
CA ASP A 138 5.73 23.57 45.33
C ASP A 138 5.32 22.13 45.64
N LEU A 139 4.56 21.50 44.73
CA LEU A 139 4.21 20.07 44.82
C LEU A 139 5.43 19.17 44.75
N TRP A 140 6.32 19.40 43.80
CA TRP A 140 7.57 18.66 43.72
C TRP A 140 8.40 18.77 44.99
N ARG A 141 8.59 19.99 45.51
CA ARG A 141 9.32 20.21 46.76
C ARG A 141 8.67 19.46 47.92
N LYS A 142 7.35 19.49 48.04
CA LYS A 142 6.57 18.87 49.11
C LYS A 142 6.63 17.35 49.08
N ILE A 143 6.44 16.77 47.88
CA ILE A 143 6.28 15.33 47.69
C ILE A 143 7.62 14.59 47.58
N SER A 144 8.54 15.11 46.77
CA SER A 144 9.83 14.48 46.56
C SER A 144 10.86 14.72 47.65
N GLY A 145 10.76 15.87 48.33
CA GLY A 145 11.80 16.33 49.27
C GLY A 145 13.10 16.71 48.57
N LEU A 146 13.13 16.83 47.23
CA LEU A 146 14.28 17.31 46.50
C LEU A 146 14.66 18.73 46.92
N PRO A 147 15.96 19.07 46.98
CA PRO A 147 16.41 20.46 47.19
C PRO A 147 16.02 21.31 45.95
N GLU A 148 15.80 22.62 46.18
CA GLU A 148 15.25 23.52 45.15
C GLU A 148 16.13 23.58 43.89
N GLU A 149 17.44 23.40 43.99
CA GLU A 149 18.37 23.37 42.87
C GLU A 149 18.19 22.13 41.96
N ARG A 150 17.38 21.14 42.40
CA ARG A 150 17.01 19.95 41.60
C ARG A 150 15.57 20.01 41.10
N ILE A 151 14.89 21.10 41.30
CA ILE A 151 13.56 21.39 40.72
C ILE A 151 13.75 22.61 39.82
N ILE A 152 14.11 22.35 38.58
CA ILE A 152 14.62 23.37 37.66
C ILE A 152 13.45 24.02 36.89
N ARG A 153 13.41 25.34 36.86
CA ARG A 153 12.42 26.10 36.09
C ARG A 153 12.91 26.32 34.67
N ILE A 154 12.16 25.85 33.68
CA ILE A 154 12.48 25.97 32.25
C ILE A 154 11.52 26.99 31.64
N ALA A 155 12.06 27.97 30.94
CA ALA A 155 11.29 29.03 30.29
C ALA A 155 10.96 28.79 28.83
N THR A 156 11.59 27.80 28.24
CA THR A 156 11.39 27.39 26.84
C THR A 156 10.14 26.52 26.68
N ASN A 157 9.82 26.16 25.43
CA ASN A 157 8.69 25.27 25.15
C ASN A 157 8.95 23.81 25.56
N ASP A 158 10.14 23.47 26.03
CA ASP A 158 10.49 22.11 26.45
C ASP A 158 9.60 21.65 27.62
N ASN A 159 9.27 22.56 28.56
CA ASN A 159 8.30 22.28 29.63
C ASN A 159 6.88 22.81 29.35
N PHE A 160 6.52 23.04 28.07
CA PHE A 160 5.15 23.29 27.64
C PHE A 160 4.79 22.41 26.46
N TRP A 161 4.20 21.26 26.73
CA TRP A 161 3.90 20.26 25.72
C TRP A 161 2.68 20.64 24.87
N SER A 162 2.76 20.39 23.56
CA SER A 162 1.65 20.50 22.63
C SER A 162 1.67 19.35 21.64
N MET A 163 0.50 18.80 21.35
CA MET A 163 0.35 17.69 20.42
C MET A 163 0.80 18.03 18.99
N GLY A 164 0.54 19.26 18.57
CA GLY A 164 0.88 19.80 17.26
C GLY A 164 0.52 21.26 17.14
N ASP A 165 0.15 21.70 15.94
CA ASP A 165 -0.33 23.07 15.71
C ASP A 165 -1.74 23.27 16.28
N THR A 166 -2.48 22.18 16.50
CA THR A 166 -3.80 22.16 17.14
C THR A 166 -3.91 20.96 18.09
N GLY A 167 -4.83 21.06 19.07
CA GLY A 167 -5.14 19.97 19.99
C GLY A 167 -4.71 20.23 21.43
N PRO A 168 -4.85 19.23 22.32
CA PRO A 168 -4.57 19.37 23.74
C PRO A 168 -3.14 19.82 24.02
N CYS A 169 -2.96 20.72 25.00
CA CYS A 169 -1.66 21.22 25.42
C CYS A 169 -1.66 21.69 26.87
N GLY A 170 -0.47 21.84 27.45
CA GLY A 170 -0.32 22.35 28.80
C GLY A 170 1.13 22.35 29.28
N PRO A 171 1.39 23.00 30.43
CA PRO A 171 2.71 22.93 31.07
C PRO A 171 3.02 21.49 31.46
N CYS A 172 4.28 21.13 31.51
CA CYS A 172 4.71 19.81 31.91
C CYS A 172 5.89 19.84 32.89
N SER A 173 6.08 18.71 33.55
CA SER A 173 7.22 18.41 34.38
C SER A 173 7.93 17.17 33.86
N GLU A 174 9.23 17.30 33.65
CA GLU A 174 10.05 16.17 33.22
C GLU A 174 10.91 15.66 34.36
N ILE A 175 11.15 14.37 34.39
CA ILE A 175 12.01 13.72 35.38
C ILE A 175 13.24 13.21 34.65
N PHE A 176 14.42 13.68 35.08
CA PHE A 176 15.71 13.29 34.53
C PHE A 176 16.45 12.39 35.48
N TYR A 177 17.19 11.44 34.92
CA TYR A 177 18.10 10.57 35.66
C TYR A 177 19.56 10.97 35.37
N ASP A 178 20.37 11.22 36.42
CA ASP A 178 21.80 11.49 36.32
C ASP A 178 22.61 10.20 36.31
N HIS A 179 23.15 9.85 35.16
CA HIS A 179 24.01 8.68 34.98
C HIS A 179 25.40 8.80 35.65
N GLY A 180 25.77 10.02 36.09
CA GLY A 180 26.99 10.28 36.79
C GLY A 180 28.05 11.03 35.97
N ASP A 181 29.05 11.56 36.68
CA ASP A 181 30.05 12.49 36.17
C ASP A 181 31.08 11.88 35.21
N HIS A 182 31.04 10.58 35.03
CA HIS A 182 31.83 9.86 34.00
C HIS A 182 31.24 9.99 32.59
N ILE A 183 30.04 10.53 32.47
CA ILE A 183 29.37 10.83 31.22
C ILE A 183 29.32 12.36 31.05
N PHE A 184 29.64 12.84 29.84
CA PHE A 184 29.55 14.25 29.50
C PHE A 184 28.09 14.74 29.49
N GLY A 185 27.86 15.90 30.10
CA GLY A 185 26.56 16.58 30.10
C GLY A 185 26.29 17.30 31.41
N GLY A 186 25.34 18.23 31.36
CA GLY A 186 24.87 19.03 32.49
C GLY A 186 23.38 18.85 32.75
N PRO A 187 22.89 19.36 33.89
CA PRO A 187 21.47 19.32 34.19
C PRO A 187 20.66 20.15 33.18
N PRO A 188 19.34 19.87 33.01
CA PRO A 188 18.47 20.67 32.16
C PRO A 188 18.58 22.18 32.43
N GLY A 189 18.54 22.99 31.36
CA GLY A 189 18.74 24.44 31.42
C GLY A 189 20.21 24.89 31.57
N SER A 190 21.17 23.96 31.59
CA SER A 190 22.61 24.28 31.61
C SER A 190 23.19 24.33 30.18
N PRO A 191 24.38 24.98 29.99
CA PRO A 191 25.03 25.00 28.67
C PRO A 191 25.36 23.65 28.08
N ASP A 192 25.51 22.62 28.92
CA ASP A 192 25.87 21.25 28.52
C ASP A 192 24.69 20.26 28.60
N GLU A 193 23.44 20.76 28.57
CA GLU A 193 22.22 19.94 28.68
C GLU A 193 22.05 18.92 27.54
N GLU A 194 22.59 19.23 26.36
CA GLU A 194 22.58 18.33 25.20
C GLU A 194 23.44 17.06 25.38
N GLY A 195 24.22 16.99 26.47
CA GLY A 195 25.04 15.81 26.79
C GLY A 195 24.19 14.63 27.25
N ASP A 196 24.82 13.45 27.27
CA ASP A 196 24.11 12.19 27.57
C ASP A 196 24.08 11.83 29.08
N ARG A 197 24.55 12.71 29.98
CA ARG A 197 24.58 12.46 31.41
C ARG A 197 23.21 12.49 32.06
N PHE A 198 22.43 13.55 31.78
CA PHE A 198 21.08 13.72 32.31
C PHE A 198 20.08 13.29 31.23
N VAL A 199 19.43 12.15 31.42
CA VAL A 199 18.48 11.59 30.48
C VAL A 199 17.08 11.77 31.01
N GLU A 200 16.22 12.43 30.25
CA GLU A 200 14.78 12.48 30.52
C GLU A 200 14.21 11.07 30.44
N ILE A 201 13.62 10.61 31.55
CA ILE A 201 13.00 9.30 31.64
C ILE A 201 11.48 9.35 31.65
N TRP A 202 10.86 10.47 32.10
CA TRP A 202 9.44 10.60 32.22
C TRP A 202 8.97 12.04 32.05
N ASN A 203 7.94 12.28 31.24
CA ASN A 203 7.27 13.57 31.09
C ASN A 203 5.86 13.49 31.67
N LEU A 204 5.51 14.41 32.59
CA LEU A 204 4.19 14.55 33.21
C LEU A 204 3.53 15.80 32.65
N VAL A 205 2.57 15.65 31.76
CA VAL A 205 1.88 16.74 31.09
C VAL A 205 0.59 17.10 31.83
N PHE A 206 0.45 18.35 32.20
CA PHE A 206 -0.71 18.90 32.86
C PHE A 206 -1.62 19.57 31.83
N MET A 207 -2.46 18.76 31.18
CA MET A 207 -3.33 19.18 30.10
C MET A 207 -4.41 20.14 30.61
N GLN A 208 -4.36 21.38 30.16
CA GLN A 208 -5.27 22.43 30.55
C GLN A 208 -5.96 23.10 29.38
N PHE A 209 -5.34 23.11 28.20
CA PHE A 209 -5.79 23.91 27.08
C PHE A 209 -5.94 23.06 25.82
N ASP A 210 -6.78 23.53 24.90
CA ASP A 210 -6.91 23.07 23.52
C ASP A 210 -6.44 24.19 22.58
N GLN A 211 -5.34 23.97 21.89
CA GLN A 211 -4.74 24.87 20.91
C GLN A 211 -5.58 24.87 19.64
N GLN A 212 -6.04 26.05 19.21
CA GLN A 212 -6.83 26.22 17.99
C GLN A 212 -5.95 26.58 16.79
N ALA A 213 -6.46 26.39 15.57
CA ALA A 213 -5.75 26.68 14.32
C ALA A 213 -5.37 28.16 14.14
N ASP A 214 -6.09 29.09 14.80
CA ASP A 214 -5.78 30.53 14.80
C ASP A 214 -4.71 30.93 15.84
N GLY A 215 -4.15 29.94 16.56
CA GLY A 215 -3.17 30.15 17.63
C GLY A 215 -3.77 30.51 18.99
N SER A 216 -5.09 30.66 19.11
CA SER A 216 -5.76 30.83 20.38
C SER A 216 -5.81 29.54 21.19
N ARG A 217 -5.98 29.66 22.51
CA ARG A 217 -6.12 28.52 23.42
C ARG A 217 -7.47 28.60 24.13
N ARG A 218 -8.16 27.48 24.21
CA ARG A 218 -9.39 27.33 25.01
C ARG A 218 -9.09 26.37 26.16
N ASP A 219 -9.77 26.57 27.28
CA ASP A 219 -9.68 25.62 28.38
C ASP A 219 -10.30 24.30 27.97
N LEU A 220 -9.66 23.19 28.35
CA LEU A 220 -10.25 21.85 28.21
C LEU A 220 -11.48 21.71 29.11
N PRO A 221 -12.43 20.81 28.79
CA PRO A 221 -13.61 20.57 29.65
C PRO A 221 -13.27 20.27 31.11
N SER A 222 -12.13 19.60 31.32
CA SER A 222 -11.55 19.33 32.65
C SER A 222 -10.04 19.29 32.57
N PRO A 223 -9.32 19.85 33.55
CA PRO A 223 -7.88 19.65 33.69
C PRO A 223 -7.57 18.15 33.75
N SER A 224 -6.65 17.69 32.93
CA SER A 224 -6.37 16.25 32.70
C SER A 224 -4.89 15.97 32.82
N ILE A 225 -4.55 14.72 33.05
CA ILE A 225 -3.16 14.25 33.12
C ILE A 225 -2.88 13.33 31.92
N ASP A 226 -1.78 13.64 31.24
CA ASP A 226 -1.11 12.78 30.30
C ASP A 226 0.33 12.57 30.76
N THR A 227 0.82 11.35 30.73
CA THR A 227 2.24 11.10 31.01
C THR A 227 2.87 10.21 29.96
N GLY A 228 4.16 10.44 29.69
CA GLY A 228 4.93 9.64 28.74
C GLY A 228 6.31 9.27 29.28
N MET A 229 6.53 8.00 29.55
CA MET A 229 7.83 7.42 29.94
C MET A 229 8.35 6.49 28.84
N GLY A 230 9.53 6.74 28.31
CA GLY A 230 10.17 5.82 27.35
C GLY A 230 10.57 4.52 28.04
N LEU A 231 9.92 3.40 27.67
CA LEU A 231 10.24 2.09 28.26
C LEU A 231 11.72 1.74 28.07
N GLU A 232 12.29 1.96 26.90
CA GLU A 232 13.70 1.68 26.61
C GLU A 232 14.65 2.49 27.49
N ARG A 233 14.32 3.77 27.72
CA ARG A 233 15.13 4.66 28.60
C ARG A 233 15.09 4.21 30.06
N VAL A 234 13.90 3.93 30.59
CA VAL A 234 13.77 3.49 31.98
C VAL A 234 14.30 2.08 32.17
N ALA A 235 14.19 1.22 31.15
CA ALA A 235 14.80 -0.11 31.16
C ALA A 235 16.34 -0.02 31.25
N ALA A 236 16.97 0.89 30.50
CA ALA A 236 18.40 1.11 30.61
C ALA A 236 18.82 1.53 32.04
N VAL A 237 18.09 2.48 32.63
CA VAL A 237 18.33 2.93 34.02
C VAL A 237 18.17 1.77 35.02
N LEU A 238 17.08 0.99 34.94
CA LEU A 238 16.79 -0.11 35.88
C LEU A 238 17.70 -1.32 35.70
N GLN A 239 18.21 -1.52 34.49
CA GLN A 239 19.21 -2.55 34.17
C GLN A 239 20.65 -2.08 34.46
N GLY A 240 20.83 -0.83 34.86
CA GLY A 240 22.13 -0.26 35.26
C GLY A 240 23.06 -0.03 34.08
N VAL A 241 22.50 0.23 32.89
CA VAL A 241 23.26 0.59 31.69
C VAL A 241 22.90 2.00 31.24
N HIS A 242 23.76 2.61 30.43
CA HIS A 242 23.53 3.96 29.93
C HIS A 242 22.84 3.96 28.57
N ASP A 243 23.25 3.04 27.71
CA ASP A 243 22.79 2.97 26.32
C ASP A 243 21.54 2.07 26.23
N ASN A 244 20.49 2.52 25.57
CA ASN A 244 19.28 1.73 25.35
C ASN A 244 19.56 0.43 24.58
N TYR A 245 20.58 0.46 23.68
CA TYR A 245 21.02 -0.73 22.94
C TYR A 245 21.74 -1.77 23.82
N ASP A 246 22.06 -1.43 25.06
CA ASP A 246 22.59 -2.35 26.07
C ASP A 246 21.52 -2.99 26.97
N THR A 247 20.25 -2.70 26.73
CA THR A 247 19.13 -3.42 27.39
C THR A 247 18.99 -4.85 26.88
N ASP A 248 18.32 -5.69 27.64
CA ASP A 248 18.12 -7.11 27.33
C ASP A 248 17.54 -7.34 25.94
N THR A 249 16.44 -6.65 25.60
CA THR A 249 15.77 -6.78 24.30
C THR A 249 16.69 -6.40 23.14
N PHE A 250 17.38 -5.26 23.22
CA PHE A 250 18.28 -4.85 22.14
C PHE A 250 19.50 -5.74 22.04
N LYS A 251 20.08 -6.17 23.19
CA LYS A 251 21.19 -7.14 23.18
C LYS A 251 20.83 -8.45 22.50
N ALA A 252 19.61 -8.96 22.72
CA ALA A 252 19.14 -10.18 22.07
C ALA A 252 19.06 -10.00 20.54
N LEU A 253 18.51 -8.88 20.07
CA LEU A 253 18.39 -8.59 18.64
C LEU A 253 19.75 -8.33 17.98
N ILE A 254 20.65 -7.61 18.64
CA ILE A 254 22.02 -7.37 18.17
C ILE A 254 22.79 -8.69 18.10
N ALA A 255 22.71 -9.53 19.13
CA ALA A 255 23.35 -10.85 19.13
C ALA A 255 22.83 -11.75 18.01
N ALA A 256 21.52 -11.71 17.72
CA ALA A 256 20.95 -12.41 16.56
C ALA A 256 21.52 -11.90 15.23
N SER A 257 21.68 -10.59 15.09
CA SER A 257 22.30 -9.97 13.92
C SER A 257 23.77 -10.36 13.78
N GLU A 258 24.55 -10.34 14.88
CA GLU A 258 25.94 -10.81 14.90
C GLU A 258 26.07 -12.28 14.48
N ASN A 259 25.19 -13.13 15.00
CA ASN A 259 25.20 -14.56 14.69
C ASN A 259 24.90 -14.83 13.21
N LEU A 260 23.99 -14.09 12.61
CA LEU A 260 23.61 -14.27 11.22
C LEU A 260 24.61 -13.66 10.23
N THR A 261 25.25 -12.54 10.58
CA THR A 261 26.25 -11.88 9.74
C THR A 261 27.66 -12.43 9.94
N GLY A 262 27.93 -13.02 11.11
CA GLY A 262 29.29 -13.40 11.52
C GLY A 262 30.18 -12.21 11.90
N VAL A 263 29.64 -10.99 11.95
CA VAL A 263 30.36 -9.75 12.29
C VAL A 263 29.98 -9.32 13.71
N LYS A 264 30.92 -8.84 14.48
CA LYS A 264 30.68 -8.34 15.84
C LYS A 264 30.25 -6.88 15.84
N ALA A 265 29.38 -6.50 16.79
CA ALA A 265 28.94 -5.14 17.03
C ALA A 265 29.99 -4.32 17.77
N GLU A 266 31.18 -4.16 17.15
CA GLU A 266 32.32 -3.44 17.71
C GLU A 266 32.84 -2.38 16.74
N GLY A 267 33.33 -1.26 17.25
CA GLY A 267 33.87 -0.17 16.45
C GLY A 267 32.87 0.39 15.43
N GLU A 268 33.25 0.48 14.18
CA GLU A 268 32.44 1.05 13.11
C GLU A 268 31.19 0.21 12.79
N GLN A 269 31.20 -1.09 13.08
CA GLN A 269 30.06 -2.00 12.83
C GLN A 269 28.94 -1.86 13.85
N THR A 270 29.21 -1.28 15.02
CA THR A 270 28.23 -1.10 16.10
C THR A 270 26.96 -0.37 15.61
N ALA A 271 27.13 0.73 14.88
CA ALA A 271 26.02 1.52 14.36
C ALA A 271 25.11 0.69 13.41
N SER A 272 25.72 -0.17 12.59
CA SER A 272 24.95 -1.00 11.65
C SER A 272 24.08 -2.02 12.37
N HIS A 273 24.58 -2.70 13.40
CA HIS A 273 23.80 -3.64 14.20
C HIS A 273 22.66 -2.96 14.98
N ARG A 274 22.91 -1.75 15.51
CA ARG A 274 21.90 -0.93 16.19
C ARG A 274 20.78 -0.52 15.25
N VAL A 275 21.12 -0.03 14.06
CA VAL A 275 20.13 0.32 13.02
C VAL A 275 19.29 -0.90 12.62
N ILE A 276 19.91 -2.05 12.39
CA ILE A 276 19.21 -3.29 12.07
C ILE A 276 18.24 -3.69 13.18
N ALA A 277 18.66 -3.65 14.45
CA ALA A 277 17.82 -4.02 15.58
C ALA A 277 16.62 -3.08 15.76
N ASP A 278 16.85 -1.76 15.69
CA ASP A 278 15.79 -0.75 15.76
C ASP A 278 14.79 -0.88 14.60
N HIS A 279 15.30 -0.95 13.38
CA HIS A 279 14.47 -0.98 12.17
C HIS A 279 13.75 -2.33 11.99
N LEU A 280 14.26 -3.42 12.54
CA LEU A 280 13.53 -4.68 12.64
C LEU A 280 12.27 -4.52 13.47
N ARG A 281 12.36 -3.82 14.63
CA ARG A 281 11.21 -3.53 15.48
C ARG A 281 10.18 -2.67 14.73
N SER A 282 10.59 -1.52 14.23
CA SER A 282 9.68 -0.58 13.56
C SER A 282 9.01 -1.18 12.32
N THR A 283 9.76 -1.88 11.47
CA THR A 283 9.19 -2.48 10.25
C THR A 283 8.23 -3.62 10.57
N SER A 284 8.57 -4.46 11.54
CA SER A 284 7.73 -5.60 11.92
C SER A 284 6.42 -5.14 12.58
N PHE A 285 6.46 -4.15 13.48
CA PHE A 285 5.26 -3.62 14.11
C PHE A 285 4.37 -2.86 13.14
N LEU A 286 4.94 -2.06 12.24
CA LEU A 286 4.16 -1.39 11.19
C LEU A 286 3.45 -2.40 10.29
N MET A 287 4.12 -3.50 9.92
CA MET A 287 3.50 -4.56 9.12
C MET A 287 2.46 -5.35 9.90
N ALA A 288 2.70 -5.64 11.19
CA ALA A 288 1.72 -6.29 12.06
C ALA A 288 0.44 -5.46 12.19
N ASP A 289 0.56 -4.12 12.21
CA ASP A 289 -0.55 -3.16 12.24
C ASP A 289 -1.08 -2.82 10.82
N GLY A 290 -0.69 -3.58 9.80
CA GLY A 290 -1.29 -3.58 8.47
C GLY A 290 -0.70 -2.58 7.46
N VAL A 291 0.42 -1.93 7.76
CA VAL A 291 1.14 -1.11 6.79
C VAL A 291 1.98 -2.01 5.89
N LEU A 292 1.86 -1.86 4.58
CA LEU A 292 2.68 -2.58 3.61
C LEU A 292 3.57 -1.61 2.83
N PRO A 293 4.77 -2.04 2.39
CA PRO A 293 5.68 -1.18 1.64
C PRO A 293 5.03 -0.65 0.35
N SER A 294 5.06 0.67 0.16
CA SER A 294 4.54 1.32 -1.05
C SER A 294 5.42 2.51 -1.47
N ASN A 295 5.03 3.21 -2.53
CA ASN A 295 5.75 4.39 -3.01
C ASN A 295 5.20 5.70 -2.44
N GLU A 296 4.12 5.66 -1.66
CA GLU A 296 3.43 6.84 -1.13
C GLU A 296 2.98 6.62 0.31
N GLY A 297 2.71 7.70 1.02
CA GLY A 297 2.10 7.70 2.34
C GLY A 297 2.89 6.87 3.37
N ARG A 298 2.16 6.16 4.23
CA ARG A 298 2.73 5.35 5.32
C ARG A 298 3.63 4.21 4.82
N GLY A 299 3.25 3.60 3.69
CA GLY A 299 4.03 2.52 3.10
C GLY A 299 5.39 2.99 2.55
N TYR A 300 5.49 4.24 2.11
CA TYR A 300 6.77 4.85 1.73
C TYR A 300 7.70 5.01 2.93
N VAL A 301 7.18 5.50 4.07
CA VAL A 301 7.98 5.62 5.29
C VAL A 301 8.47 4.25 5.77
N LEU A 302 7.59 3.24 5.77
CA LEU A 302 7.98 1.86 6.07
C LEU A 302 9.10 1.39 5.13
N ARG A 303 8.95 1.55 3.83
CA ARG A 303 9.96 1.13 2.84
C ARG A 303 11.28 1.86 3.03
N ARG A 304 11.27 3.12 3.42
CA ARG A 304 12.46 3.91 3.72
C ARG A 304 13.23 3.32 4.92
N ILE A 305 12.54 3.00 6.01
CA ILE A 305 13.12 2.33 7.20
C ILE A 305 13.70 0.97 6.80
N MET A 306 12.94 0.14 6.07
CA MET A 306 13.40 -1.17 5.59
C MET A 306 14.71 -1.05 4.79
N ARG A 307 14.75 -0.15 3.81
CA ARG A 307 15.93 0.02 2.94
C ARG A 307 17.15 0.51 3.70
N ARG A 308 16.98 1.33 4.73
CA ARG A 308 18.07 1.76 5.60
C ARG A 308 18.67 0.55 6.35
N ALA A 309 17.84 -0.31 6.95
CA ALA A 309 18.31 -1.54 7.59
C ALA A 309 19.00 -2.49 6.60
N MET A 310 18.42 -2.68 5.41
CA MET A 310 18.97 -3.55 4.35
C MET A 310 20.31 -3.05 3.83
N ARG A 311 20.52 -1.72 3.76
CA ARG A 311 21.82 -1.15 3.45
C ARG A 311 22.84 -1.45 4.54
N HIS A 312 22.48 -1.31 5.83
CA HIS A 312 23.36 -1.67 6.92
C HIS A 312 23.67 -3.17 6.96
N ALA A 313 22.72 -4.04 6.60
CA ALA A 313 22.97 -5.46 6.40
C ALA A 313 24.01 -5.71 5.28
N HIS A 314 23.91 -4.97 4.18
CA HIS A 314 24.90 -5.02 3.10
C HIS A 314 26.28 -4.54 3.55
N LEU A 315 26.37 -3.46 4.35
CA LEU A 315 27.63 -2.96 4.91
C LEU A 315 28.32 -3.98 5.84
N LEU A 316 27.54 -4.78 6.57
CA LEU A 316 28.03 -5.91 7.37
C LEU A 316 28.44 -7.12 6.52
N GLY A 317 28.33 -7.05 5.19
CA GLY A 317 28.72 -8.12 4.28
C GLY A 317 27.72 -9.28 4.19
N ALA A 318 26.46 -9.07 4.58
CA ALA A 318 25.44 -10.10 4.43
C ALA A 318 25.28 -10.49 2.94
N GLY A 319 25.61 -11.73 2.60
CA GLY A 319 25.54 -12.24 1.22
C GLY A 319 24.13 -12.54 0.73
N GLU A 320 23.21 -12.82 1.67
CA GLU A 320 21.80 -13.15 1.44
C GLU A 320 20.89 -12.18 2.20
N PRO A 321 19.57 -12.11 1.91
CA PRO A 321 18.63 -11.33 2.68
C PRO A 321 18.70 -11.68 4.17
N LEU A 322 18.80 -10.65 5.02
CA LEU A 322 19.05 -10.79 6.46
C LEU A 322 17.82 -10.53 7.30
N MET A 323 17.06 -9.47 6.97
CA MET A 323 16.03 -8.92 7.85
C MET A 323 14.94 -9.93 8.22
N HIS A 324 14.46 -10.72 7.27
CA HIS A 324 13.44 -11.74 7.52
C HIS A 324 13.90 -12.81 8.49
N ARG A 325 15.19 -13.15 8.50
CA ARG A 325 15.78 -14.18 9.38
C ARG A 325 15.90 -13.73 10.84
N LEU A 326 15.79 -12.43 11.09
CA LEU A 326 15.81 -11.83 12.42
C LEU A 326 14.42 -11.77 13.07
N VAL A 327 13.34 -11.88 12.29
CA VAL A 327 11.95 -11.78 12.77
C VAL A 327 11.64 -12.78 13.90
N PRO A 328 12.05 -14.07 13.82
CA PRO A 328 11.82 -15.01 14.93
C PRO A 328 12.43 -14.54 16.25
N SER A 329 13.60 -13.89 16.23
CA SER A 329 14.23 -13.34 17.44
C SER A 329 13.42 -12.18 18.03
N LEU A 330 12.86 -11.31 17.18
CA LEU A 330 11.98 -10.24 17.64
C LEU A 330 10.67 -10.79 18.24
N VAL A 331 10.07 -11.80 17.60
CA VAL A 331 8.86 -12.46 18.11
C VAL A 331 9.11 -13.13 19.45
N ALA A 332 10.27 -13.74 19.64
CA ALA A 332 10.64 -14.33 20.93
C ALA A 332 10.75 -13.27 22.04
N GLU A 333 11.29 -12.08 21.76
CA GLU A 333 11.47 -11.00 22.74
C GLU A 333 10.17 -10.24 23.05
N MET A 334 9.36 -9.94 22.04
CA MET A 334 8.22 -9.02 22.15
C MET A 334 6.86 -9.65 21.87
N GLY A 335 6.78 -10.86 21.30
CA GLY A 335 5.53 -11.51 20.94
C GLY A 335 4.61 -11.84 22.11
N GLN A 336 5.12 -11.99 23.32
CA GLN A 336 4.32 -12.19 24.52
C GLN A 336 3.49 -10.95 24.88
N ALA A 337 4.10 -9.76 24.72
CA ALA A 337 3.42 -8.49 24.97
C ALA A 337 2.53 -8.05 23.80
N TYR A 338 2.89 -8.47 22.59
CA TYR A 338 2.25 -8.06 21.34
C TYR A 338 1.91 -9.27 20.46
N PRO A 339 0.75 -9.93 20.70
CA PRO A 339 0.34 -11.11 19.94
C PRO A 339 0.20 -10.88 18.44
N GLU A 340 0.01 -9.63 18.00
CA GLU A 340 -0.02 -9.26 16.58
C GLU A 340 1.27 -9.59 15.84
N LEU A 341 2.43 -9.52 16.50
CA LEU A 341 3.71 -9.95 15.93
C LEU A 341 3.72 -11.44 15.63
N VAL A 342 3.18 -12.25 16.55
CA VAL A 342 3.10 -13.70 16.38
C VAL A 342 2.17 -14.04 15.20
N ARG A 343 0.99 -13.39 15.13
CA ARG A 343 0.04 -13.61 14.03
C ARG A 343 0.60 -13.15 12.68
N GLY A 344 1.35 -12.04 12.67
CA GLY A 344 1.91 -11.45 11.46
C GLY A 344 3.24 -12.04 11.00
N GLN A 345 3.89 -12.91 11.78
CA GLN A 345 5.26 -13.35 11.57
C GLN A 345 5.53 -13.84 10.14
N ALA A 346 4.72 -14.75 9.62
CA ALA A 346 4.91 -15.30 8.28
C ALA A 346 4.81 -14.24 7.17
N LEU A 347 3.87 -13.29 7.29
CA LEU A 347 3.73 -12.18 6.35
C LEU A 347 4.96 -11.25 6.44
N ILE A 348 5.39 -10.92 7.66
CA ILE A 348 6.54 -10.04 7.90
C ILE A 348 7.80 -10.64 7.28
N GLU A 349 8.06 -11.92 7.51
CA GLU A 349 9.20 -12.63 6.93
C GLU A 349 9.16 -12.61 5.40
N GLU A 350 8.03 -12.95 4.79
CA GLU A 350 7.89 -12.98 3.33
C GLU A 350 8.06 -11.60 2.70
N VAL A 351 7.48 -10.56 3.29
CA VAL A 351 7.59 -9.18 2.77
C VAL A 351 9.03 -8.67 2.90
N LEU A 352 9.69 -8.90 4.04
CA LEU A 352 11.08 -8.50 4.24
C LEU A 352 12.03 -9.21 3.27
N GLU A 353 11.90 -10.53 3.10
CA GLU A 353 12.72 -11.29 2.17
C GLU A 353 12.58 -10.79 0.73
N ARG A 354 11.35 -10.56 0.29
CA ARG A 354 11.04 -10.08 -1.06
C ARG A 354 11.58 -8.67 -1.29
N GLU A 355 11.31 -7.72 -0.38
CA GLU A 355 11.77 -6.32 -0.51
C GLU A 355 13.30 -6.25 -0.47
N GLU A 356 13.96 -7.02 0.41
CA GLU A 356 15.42 -7.04 0.50
C GLU A 356 16.04 -7.67 -0.75
N THR A 357 15.49 -8.77 -1.25
CA THR A 357 15.95 -9.41 -2.49
C THR A 357 15.85 -8.47 -3.68
N GLN A 358 14.76 -7.72 -3.77
CA GLN A 358 14.57 -6.75 -4.85
C GLN A 358 15.48 -5.53 -4.69
N PHE A 359 15.57 -4.99 -3.47
CA PHE A 359 16.39 -3.82 -3.19
C PHE A 359 17.88 -4.08 -3.42
N ARG A 360 18.41 -5.26 -3.05
CA ARG A 360 19.82 -5.64 -3.29
C ARG A 360 20.21 -5.51 -4.77
N LYS A 361 19.33 -5.87 -5.70
CA LYS A 361 19.59 -5.74 -7.14
C LYS A 361 19.74 -4.28 -7.60
N THR A 362 19.01 -3.36 -6.94
CA THR A 362 19.07 -1.93 -7.24
C THR A 362 20.14 -1.22 -6.42
N LEU A 363 20.40 -1.70 -5.18
CA LEU A 363 21.40 -1.17 -4.26
C LEU A 363 22.81 -1.18 -4.88
N GLU A 364 23.23 -2.31 -5.44
CA GLU A 364 24.55 -2.41 -6.08
C GLU A 364 24.73 -1.42 -7.24
N LYS A 365 23.67 -1.21 -8.03
CA LYS A 365 23.69 -0.26 -9.15
C LYS A 365 23.70 1.18 -8.66
N GLY A 366 22.89 1.47 -7.62
CA GLY A 366 22.82 2.79 -6.99
C GLY A 366 24.14 3.18 -6.34
N LEU A 367 24.76 2.27 -5.59
CA LEU A 367 26.08 2.50 -4.97
C LEU A 367 27.16 2.74 -6.04
N LYS A 368 27.19 1.99 -7.14
CA LYS A 368 28.13 2.21 -8.24
C LYS A 368 27.93 3.59 -8.90
N LEU A 369 26.69 4.04 -9.06
CA LEU A 369 26.41 5.38 -9.58
C LEU A 369 26.90 6.45 -8.57
N LEU A 370 26.58 6.26 -7.27
CA LEU A 370 27.00 7.16 -6.21
C LEU A 370 28.52 7.28 -6.15
N ASP A 371 29.23 6.16 -6.20
CA ASP A 371 30.69 6.12 -6.23
C ASP A 371 31.28 6.81 -7.47
N ALA A 372 30.67 6.62 -8.65
CA ALA A 372 31.10 7.25 -9.89
C ALA A 372 30.96 8.77 -9.85
N GLU A 373 29.83 9.26 -9.33
CA GLU A 373 29.53 10.70 -9.25
C GLU A 373 30.31 11.41 -8.12
N THR A 374 30.68 10.67 -7.07
CA THR A 374 31.37 11.22 -5.91
C THR A 374 32.86 10.83 -5.82
N GLY A 375 33.35 10.01 -6.76
CA GLY A 375 34.72 9.47 -6.73
C GLY A 375 35.80 10.54 -6.73
N ASP A 376 35.59 11.62 -7.47
CA ASP A 376 36.51 12.77 -7.59
C ASP A 376 36.17 13.91 -6.60
N MET A 377 35.12 13.77 -5.76
CA MET A 377 34.74 14.76 -4.76
C MET A 377 35.63 14.63 -3.52
N GLY A 378 36.21 15.73 -3.07
CA GLY A 378 36.92 15.83 -1.79
C GLY A 378 35.96 15.95 -0.61
N GLU A 379 36.48 15.89 0.63
CA GLU A 379 35.72 16.22 1.84
C GLU A 379 35.09 17.62 1.71
N GLY A 380 33.83 17.73 2.12
CA GLY A 380 33.04 18.97 2.00
C GLY A 380 32.43 19.22 0.61
N GLY A 381 32.54 18.25 -0.30
CA GLY A 381 31.83 18.28 -1.59
C GLY A 381 30.30 18.19 -1.43
N THR A 382 29.55 18.54 -2.50
CA THR A 382 28.09 18.45 -2.53
C THR A 382 27.65 17.65 -3.74
N LEU A 383 26.91 16.57 -3.55
CA LEU A 383 26.29 15.79 -4.62
C LEU A 383 25.14 16.59 -5.23
N ASP A 384 25.08 16.63 -6.55
CA ASP A 384 24.02 17.28 -7.31
C ASP A 384 22.63 16.71 -7.02
N GLY A 385 21.64 17.60 -6.85
CA GLY A 385 20.27 17.24 -6.50
C GLY A 385 19.53 16.43 -7.59
N GLU A 386 19.83 16.63 -8.87
CA GLU A 386 19.29 15.82 -9.98
C GLU A 386 19.82 14.37 -9.91
N THR A 387 21.08 14.21 -9.57
CA THR A 387 21.69 12.88 -9.36
C THR A 387 21.08 12.19 -8.15
N ALA A 388 20.87 12.91 -7.04
CA ALA A 388 20.17 12.38 -5.87
C ALA A 388 18.71 12.00 -6.20
N PHE A 389 18.02 12.80 -6.99
CA PHE A 389 16.67 12.48 -7.47
C PHE A 389 16.66 11.24 -8.38
N LYS A 390 17.64 11.08 -9.26
CA LYS A 390 17.78 9.87 -10.10
C LYS A 390 18.02 8.62 -9.26
N LEU A 391 18.81 8.72 -8.19
CA LEU A 391 19.00 7.63 -7.23
C LEU A 391 17.67 7.27 -6.55
N TYR A 392 16.87 8.26 -6.17
CA TYR A 392 15.55 8.07 -5.58
C TYR A 392 14.55 7.43 -6.56
N ASP A 393 14.35 8.03 -7.72
CA ASP A 393 13.30 7.66 -8.68
C ASP A 393 13.59 6.33 -9.39
N THR A 394 14.84 6.12 -9.83
CA THR A 394 15.22 4.97 -10.65
C THR A 394 15.73 3.79 -9.83
N TYR A 395 16.50 4.06 -8.77
CA TYR A 395 17.16 3.03 -7.98
C TYR A 395 16.52 2.80 -6.60
N GLY A 396 15.54 3.62 -6.26
CA GLY A 396 14.83 3.50 -4.99
C GLY A 396 15.69 3.83 -3.77
N PHE A 397 16.65 4.74 -3.92
CA PHE A 397 17.45 5.30 -2.86
C PHE A 397 16.76 6.55 -2.31
N PRO A 398 16.12 6.51 -1.13
CA PRO A 398 15.61 7.71 -0.49
C PRO A 398 16.71 8.75 -0.28
N TYR A 399 16.33 10.02 -0.22
CA TYR A 399 17.26 11.13 -0.06
C TYR A 399 18.17 10.95 1.18
N ASP A 400 17.57 10.63 2.33
CA ASP A 400 18.27 10.34 3.59
C ASP A 400 19.22 9.14 3.51
N LEU A 401 18.87 8.12 2.70
CA LEU A 401 19.76 6.99 2.46
C LEU A 401 20.99 7.42 1.65
N THR A 402 20.82 8.36 0.73
CA THR A 402 21.93 8.97 -0.01
C THR A 402 22.82 9.80 0.91
N GLU A 403 22.24 10.63 1.79
CA GLU A 403 22.97 11.38 2.82
C GLU A 403 23.74 10.45 3.78
N ASP A 404 23.06 9.41 4.28
CA ASP A 404 23.67 8.42 5.17
C ASP A 404 24.84 7.66 4.49
N ALA A 405 24.72 7.39 3.18
CA ALA A 405 25.78 6.76 2.41
C ALA A 405 27.02 7.67 2.25
N LEU A 406 26.82 8.97 2.23
CA LEU A 406 27.88 9.97 2.03
C LEU A 406 28.45 10.55 3.34
N ARG A 407 27.78 10.28 4.48
CA ARG A 407 28.17 10.81 5.81
C ARG A 407 29.60 10.49 6.19
N ALA A 408 30.04 9.26 5.99
CA ALA A 408 31.41 8.83 6.30
C ALA A 408 32.49 9.57 5.47
N ARG A 409 32.11 10.15 4.31
CA ARG A 409 32.99 10.89 3.42
C ARG A 409 32.85 12.40 3.59
N ASN A 410 32.02 12.84 4.55
CA ASN A 410 31.69 14.26 4.79
C ASN A 410 31.27 15.00 3.51
N ILE A 411 30.47 14.33 2.66
CA ILE A 411 29.88 14.88 1.43
C ILE A 411 28.40 15.19 1.69
N SER A 412 27.96 16.42 1.38
CA SER A 412 26.57 16.84 1.49
C SER A 412 25.79 16.53 0.20
N VAL A 413 24.46 16.65 0.26
CA VAL A 413 23.56 16.46 -0.90
C VAL A 413 22.78 17.76 -1.12
N ASP A 414 22.69 18.21 -2.37
CA ASP A 414 21.89 19.39 -2.75
C ASP A 414 20.39 19.11 -2.57
N ARG A 415 19.87 19.56 -1.43
CA ARG A 415 18.47 19.40 -1.06
C ARG A 415 17.55 20.21 -1.96
N GLU A 416 17.90 21.45 -2.29
CA GLU A 416 17.06 22.33 -3.09
C GLU A 416 16.90 21.79 -4.51
N GLY A 417 17.98 21.32 -5.13
CA GLY A 417 17.96 20.67 -6.44
C GLY A 417 17.11 19.39 -6.44
N PHE A 418 17.23 18.57 -5.39
CA PHE A 418 16.42 17.37 -5.23
C PHE A 418 14.92 17.69 -5.11
N ASP A 419 14.54 18.65 -4.24
CA ASP A 419 13.14 19.04 -4.03
C ASP A 419 12.55 19.66 -5.31
N ALA A 420 13.31 20.41 -6.06
CA ALA A 420 12.89 20.96 -7.37
C ALA A 420 12.64 19.85 -8.40
N ALA A 421 13.47 18.81 -8.46
CA ALA A 421 13.27 17.66 -9.33
C ALA A 421 12.03 16.86 -8.95
N MET A 422 11.82 16.65 -7.64
CA MET A 422 10.64 16.00 -7.08
C MET A 422 9.34 16.76 -7.43
N GLU A 423 9.34 18.09 -7.31
CA GLU A 423 8.16 18.91 -7.59
C GLU A 423 7.81 18.88 -9.08
N ARG A 424 8.80 18.87 -9.98
CA ARG A 424 8.57 18.68 -11.43
C ARG A 424 7.88 17.35 -11.72
N GLN A 425 8.31 16.27 -11.06
CA GLN A 425 7.66 14.95 -11.20
C GLN A 425 6.22 14.97 -10.69
N LYS A 426 5.97 15.55 -9.50
CA LYS A 426 4.62 15.68 -8.92
C LYS A 426 3.67 16.46 -9.83
N GLN A 427 4.15 17.56 -10.43
CA GLN A 427 3.34 18.36 -11.37
C GLN A 427 3.00 17.57 -12.63
N ALA A 428 3.93 16.79 -13.16
CA ALA A 428 3.67 15.89 -14.29
C ALA A 428 2.63 14.81 -13.94
N ALA A 429 2.72 14.23 -12.73
CA ALA A 429 1.76 13.24 -12.23
C ALA A 429 0.37 13.85 -12.01
N ARG A 430 0.26 15.06 -11.42
CA ARG A 430 -1.01 15.80 -11.24
C ARG A 430 -1.67 16.15 -12.56
N ALA A 431 -0.90 16.54 -13.57
CA ALA A 431 -1.42 16.82 -14.91
C ALA A 431 -2.00 15.58 -15.60
N ALA A 432 -1.51 14.39 -15.27
CA ALA A 432 -2.00 13.10 -15.76
C ALA A 432 -3.22 12.56 -14.99
N TRP A 433 -3.54 13.10 -13.78
CA TRP A 433 -4.61 12.61 -12.92
C TRP A 433 -5.86 13.49 -13.03
N ARG A 434 -7.00 12.88 -13.42
CA ARG A 434 -8.34 13.48 -13.37
C ARG A 434 -9.12 12.78 -12.27
N GLY A 435 -9.03 13.26 -11.02
CA GLY A 435 -9.78 12.76 -9.88
C GLY A 435 -11.03 13.60 -9.61
N SER A 436 -12.10 12.93 -9.15
CA SER A 436 -13.35 13.53 -8.70
C SER A 436 -13.14 14.34 -7.42
N GLY A 437 -13.51 15.64 -7.43
CA GLY A 437 -13.50 16.48 -6.25
C GLY A 437 -14.78 16.37 -5.44
N ASP A 438 -14.70 16.59 -4.11
CA ASP A 438 -15.65 17.42 -3.35
C ASP A 438 -15.10 17.65 -1.93
N ALA A 439 -14.76 18.89 -1.64
CA ALA A 439 -14.33 19.33 -0.30
C ALA A 439 -14.97 20.66 0.11
N ALA A 440 -16.23 20.90 -0.23
CA ALA A 440 -16.91 22.17 0.11
C ALA A 440 -18.27 22.03 0.82
N SER A 441 -18.69 20.82 1.24
CA SER A 441 -20.03 20.62 1.82
C SER A 441 -20.04 20.12 3.29
N GLY A 442 -18.94 20.26 4.03
CA GLY A 442 -18.83 19.69 5.37
C GLY A 442 -19.72 20.36 6.43
N GLU A 443 -19.81 21.69 6.48
CA GLU A 443 -20.44 22.44 7.57
C GLU A 443 -21.96 22.17 7.72
N ILE A 444 -22.69 22.08 6.61
CA ILE A 444 -24.14 21.89 6.67
C ILE A 444 -24.56 20.59 7.38
N TRP A 445 -23.76 19.52 7.23
CA TRP A 445 -24.07 18.24 7.86
C TRP A 445 -23.87 18.27 9.38
N PHE A 446 -22.91 19.07 9.86
CA PHE A 446 -22.70 19.27 11.30
C PHE A 446 -23.88 20.01 11.91
N ASP A 447 -24.37 21.09 11.27
CA ASP A 447 -25.49 21.87 11.74
C ASP A 447 -26.78 21.04 11.82
N ILE A 448 -27.05 20.24 10.77
CA ILE A 448 -28.21 19.33 10.74
C ILE A 448 -28.06 18.27 11.85
N ALA A 449 -26.90 17.64 11.97
CA ALA A 449 -26.68 16.59 12.96
C ALA A 449 -26.71 17.09 14.41
N GLU A 450 -26.30 18.33 14.66
CA GLU A 450 -26.39 18.96 16.00
C GLU A 450 -27.84 19.27 16.37
N ARG A 451 -28.65 19.70 15.41
CA ARG A 451 -30.07 20.03 15.60
C ARG A 451 -30.98 18.81 15.70
N GLU A 452 -30.78 17.83 14.81
CA GLU A 452 -31.72 16.70 14.62
C GLU A 452 -31.21 15.37 15.21
N GLY A 453 -29.92 15.28 15.57
CA GLY A 453 -29.30 14.02 15.98
C GLY A 453 -28.92 13.14 14.79
N GLY A 454 -28.96 11.82 14.99
CA GLY A 454 -28.69 10.82 13.94
C GLY A 454 -30.00 10.28 13.34
N THR A 455 -29.94 9.80 12.10
CA THR A 455 -31.07 9.09 11.48
C THR A 455 -31.17 7.67 12.04
N GLU A 456 -32.34 7.21 12.50
CA GLU A 456 -32.57 5.83 12.89
C GLU A 456 -32.70 4.95 11.63
N PHE A 457 -31.85 3.92 11.57
CA PHE A 457 -31.86 2.97 10.46
C PHE A 457 -32.74 1.76 10.77
N THR A 458 -33.85 1.62 10.07
CA THR A 458 -34.83 0.54 10.25
C THR A 458 -34.68 -0.59 9.22
N GLY A 459 -33.77 -0.45 8.25
CA GLY A 459 -33.64 -1.31 7.07
C GLY A 459 -33.01 -2.69 7.32
N TYR A 460 -32.68 -3.07 8.56
CA TYR A 460 -32.29 -4.44 8.88
C TYR A 460 -33.49 -5.41 8.84
N THR A 461 -34.69 -4.93 9.13
CA THR A 461 -35.89 -5.75 9.28
C THR A 461 -37.00 -5.45 8.27
N SER A 462 -36.92 -4.31 7.57
CA SER A 462 -37.94 -3.88 6.61
C SER A 462 -37.31 -3.11 5.45
N ASP A 463 -37.81 -3.32 4.25
CA ASP A 463 -37.44 -2.56 3.05
C ASP A 463 -38.39 -1.36 2.80
N ALA A 464 -39.36 -1.13 3.69
CA ALA A 464 -40.28 0.03 3.62
C ALA A 464 -40.54 0.57 5.03
N GLY A 465 -40.91 1.84 5.11
CA GLY A 465 -41.26 2.51 6.38
C GLY A 465 -41.75 3.91 6.17
N GLU A 466 -42.14 4.57 7.26
CA GLU A 466 -42.51 5.98 7.28
C GLU A 466 -41.42 6.81 7.96
N GLY A 467 -41.19 8.05 7.52
CA GLY A 467 -40.27 8.97 8.13
C GLY A 467 -40.76 10.40 8.05
N THR A 468 -40.38 11.20 9.06
CA THR A 468 -40.63 12.65 9.00
C THR A 468 -39.41 13.36 8.40
N ILE A 469 -39.61 14.21 7.42
CA ILE A 469 -38.55 15.00 6.79
C ILE A 469 -38.00 15.99 7.84
N VAL A 470 -36.72 15.90 8.15
CA VAL A 470 -36.04 16.77 9.11
C VAL A 470 -35.20 17.85 8.43
N ALA A 471 -34.74 17.60 7.20
CA ALA A 471 -34.01 18.59 6.41
C ALA A 471 -34.14 18.28 4.91
N ILE A 472 -34.08 19.33 4.10
CA ILE A 472 -33.99 19.25 2.62
C ILE A 472 -32.77 20.10 2.22
N VAL A 473 -31.84 19.52 1.46
CA VAL A 473 -30.65 20.22 0.97
C VAL A 473 -30.69 20.31 -0.54
N ARG A 474 -30.51 21.51 -1.08
CA ARG A 474 -30.44 21.80 -2.51
C ARG A 474 -29.24 22.68 -2.82
N ASP A 475 -28.40 22.28 -3.79
CA ASP A 475 -27.20 23.01 -4.19
C ASP A 475 -26.25 23.35 -3.01
N GLY A 476 -26.17 22.45 -2.02
CA GLY A 476 -25.33 22.63 -0.83
C GLY A 476 -25.89 23.58 0.23
N ALA A 477 -27.16 24.00 0.12
CA ALA A 477 -27.86 24.83 1.10
C ALA A 477 -29.14 24.19 1.60
N GLU A 478 -29.49 24.34 2.86
CA GLU A 478 -30.74 23.87 3.45
C GLU A 478 -31.91 24.74 2.95
N VAL A 479 -33.02 24.09 2.58
CA VAL A 479 -34.24 24.74 2.11
C VAL A 479 -35.46 24.20 2.86
N GLU A 480 -36.50 25.04 3.05
CA GLU A 480 -37.71 24.63 3.78
C GLU A 480 -38.62 23.71 2.95
N SER A 481 -38.55 23.81 1.61
CA SER A 481 -39.41 23.02 0.69
C SER A 481 -38.76 22.81 -0.67
N ALA A 482 -39.27 21.80 -1.40
CA ALA A 482 -38.83 21.48 -2.75
C ALA A 482 -40.01 20.98 -3.62
N THR A 483 -39.90 21.13 -4.94
CA THR A 483 -40.98 20.89 -5.91
C THR A 483 -40.54 19.99 -7.07
N ALA A 484 -41.52 19.49 -7.84
CA ALA A 484 -41.27 18.63 -8.99
C ALA A 484 -40.24 19.18 -9.98
N GLY A 485 -39.32 18.32 -10.43
CA GLY A 485 -38.23 18.63 -11.33
C GLY A 485 -36.91 18.95 -10.64
N GLU A 486 -36.88 19.19 -9.31
CA GLU A 486 -35.71 19.53 -8.55
C GLU A 486 -34.93 18.26 -8.11
N ASP A 487 -33.62 18.36 -8.15
CA ASP A 487 -32.68 17.39 -7.53
C ASP A 487 -32.35 17.90 -6.13
N VAL A 488 -32.61 17.08 -5.12
CA VAL A 488 -32.49 17.44 -3.71
C VAL A 488 -31.91 16.28 -2.89
N ILE A 489 -31.39 16.59 -1.71
CA ILE A 489 -31.05 15.58 -0.70
C ILE A 489 -32.07 15.70 0.40
N ILE A 490 -32.78 14.60 0.69
CA ILE A 490 -33.81 14.53 1.72
C ILE A 490 -33.27 13.76 2.92
N LEU A 491 -33.42 14.33 4.11
CA LEU A 491 -33.09 13.65 5.37
C LEU A 491 -34.38 13.43 6.16
N THR A 492 -34.50 12.25 6.75
CA THR A 492 -35.63 11.86 7.58
C THR A 492 -35.14 11.44 8.98
N ASN A 493 -36.04 11.49 9.99
CA ASN A 493 -35.71 11.06 11.35
C ASN A 493 -35.40 9.56 11.43
N GLN A 494 -36.03 8.77 10.58
CA GLN A 494 -35.79 7.32 10.43
C GLN A 494 -35.92 6.90 8.96
N THR A 495 -35.24 5.81 8.57
CA THR A 495 -35.25 5.33 7.18
C THR A 495 -34.92 3.84 7.06
N PRO A 496 -35.57 3.13 6.10
CA PRO A 496 -35.14 1.79 5.70
C PRO A 496 -33.97 1.79 4.71
N PHE A 497 -33.55 2.95 4.18
CA PHE A 497 -32.47 3.06 3.20
C PHE A 497 -31.12 2.97 3.87
N TYR A 498 -30.30 2.02 3.46
CA TYR A 498 -28.91 1.90 3.89
C TYR A 498 -28.08 3.03 3.29
N GLY A 499 -27.42 3.80 4.12
CA GLY A 499 -26.45 4.81 3.67
C GLY A 499 -25.08 4.20 3.40
N GLU A 500 -24.45 4.58 2.30
CA GLU A 500 -23.13 4.08 1.89
C GLU A 500 -22.14 4.07 3.05
N SER A 501 -21.65 2.91 3.42
CA SER A 501 -20.74 2.70 4.54
C SER A 501 -20.08 1.34 4.45
N GLY A 502 -18.86 1.19 5.00
CA GLY A 502 -18.17 -0.10 5.10
C GLY A 502 -17.92 -0.78 3.75
N GLY A 503 -17.94 -0.02 2.64
CA GLY A 503 -17.78 -0.55 1.29
C GLY A 503 -19.07 -1.05 0.63
N GLN A 504 -20.22 -1.08 1.36
CA GLN A 504 -21.52 -1.33 0.75
C GLN A 504 -22.09 -0.03 0.19
N THR A 505 -22.52 -0.05 -1.08
CA THR A 505 -23.18 1.08 -1.75
C THR A 505 -24.51 1.43 -1.10
N GLY A 506 -24.90 2.70 -1.15
CA GLY A 506 -26.16 3.18 -0.65
C GLY A 506 -27.36 2.59 -1.41
N ASP A 507 -28.54 2.59 -0.79
CA ASP A 507 -29.76 2.12 -1.43
C ASP A 507 -30.37 3.16 -2.34
N ALA A 508 -31.09 2.63 -3.32
CA ALA A 508 -31.99 3.37 -4.19
C ALA A 508 -33.43 2.97 -3.91
N GLY A 509 -34.39 3.78 -4.38
CA GLY A 509 -35.80 3.48 -4.20
C GLY A 509 -36.72 4.69 -4.42
N LYS A 510 -37.76 4.80 -3.62
CA LYS A 510 -38.80 5.81 -3.78
C LYS A 510 -39.26 6.42 -2.46
N ILE A 511 -39.48 7.72 -2.49
CA ILE A 511 -40.14 8.47 -1.40
C ILE A 511 -41.48 8.99 -1.93
N SER A 512 -42.57 8.82 -1.16
CA SER A 512 -43.90 9.23 -1.60
C SER A 512 -44.80 9.68 -0.45
N THR A 513 -45.86 10.41 -0.76
CA THR A 513 -46.95 10.74 0.18
C THR A 513 -48.30 10.32 -0.38
N PRO A 514 -49.31 10.08 0.47
CA PRO A 514 -50.68 9.80 0.02
C PRO A 514 -51.27 10.89 -0.89
N ASP A 515 -50.85 12.14 -0.72
CA ASP A 515 -51.35 13.30 -1.48
C ASP A 515 -50.72 13.42 -2.89
N GLY A 516 -49.90 12.42 -3.29
CA GLY A 516 -49.39 12.30 -4.66
C GLY A 516 -48.00 12.88 -4.92
N PHE A 517 -47.24 13.26 -3.88
CA PHE A 517 -45.83 13.51 -4.02
C PHE A 517 -45.07 12.21 -4.33
N THR A 518 -44.11 12.27 -5.24
CA THR A 518 -43.20 11.18 -5.54
C THR A 518 -41.79 11.71 -5.85
N ALA A 519 -40.80 11.08 -5.29
CA ALA A 519 -39.40 11.30 -5.61
C ALA A 519 -38.66 9.95 -5.79
N HIS A 520 -37.81 9.90 -6.81
CA HIS A 520 -36.90 8.76 -7.04
C HIS A 520 -35.59 9.00 -6.33
N VAL A 521 -35.23 8.09 -5.46
CA VAL A 521 -33.93 8.07 -4.76
C VAL A 521 -32.96 7.26 -5.59
N SER A 522 -31.90 7.90 -6.09
CA SER A 522 -30.87 7.23 -6.89
C SER A 522 -29.74 6.63 -6.04
N ASP A 523 -29.50 7.19 -4.84
CA ASP A 523 -28.45 6.76 -3.93
C ASP A 523 -28.72 7.30 -2.51
N THR A 524 -28.10 6.69 -1.51
CA THR A 524 -28.17 7.13 -0.12
C THR A 524 -26.76 7.16 0.47
N SER A 525 -26.27 8.35 0.81
CA SER A 525 -24.98 8.54 1.46
C SER A 525 -25.12 8.64 2.98
N LYS A 526 -23.99 8.51 3.71
CA LYS A 526 -23.99 8.53 5.18
C LYS A 526 -23.05 9.59 5.76
N PRO A 527 -23.39 10.90 5.60
CA PRO A 527 -22.57 11.99 6.16
C PRO A 527 -22.38 11.84 7.66
N LEU A 528 -21.17 12.14 8.14
CA LEU A 528 -20.76 12.04 9.53
C LEU A 528 -20.97 10.64 10.16
N GLY A 529 -21.18 9.60 9.34
CA GLY A 529 -21.44 8.24 9.81
C GLY A 529 -22.78 8.02 10.51
N ARG A 530 -23.61 9.07 10.70
CA ARG A 530 -24.86 9.02 11.48
C ARG A 530 -26.10 9.60 10.80
N LEU A 531 -25.98 10.38 9.73
CA LEU A 531 -27.08 10.88 8.91
C LEU A 531 -27.27 9.99 7.70
N HIS A 532 -28.52 9.79 7.26
CA HIS A 532 -28.85 9.14 6.00
C HIS A 532 -29.39 10.19 5.03
N ALA A 533 -28.62 10.48 3.99
CA ALA A 533 -28.89 11.52 3.02
C ALA A 533 -29.38 10.89 1.70
N HIS A 534 -30.70 10.98 1.42
CA HIS A 534 -31.32 10.40 0.24
C HIS A 534 -31.16 11.37 -0.95
N HIS A 535 -30.31 11.02 -1.91
CA HIS A 535 -30.13 11.77 -3.16
C HIS A 535 -31.32 11.51 -4.06
N ALA A 536 -32.24 12.46 -4.14
CA ALA A 536 -33.54 12.26 -4.74
C ALA A 536 -33.86 13.28 -5.84
N LYS A 537 -34.52 12.81 -6.88
CA LYS A 537 -35.16 13.65 -7.88
C LYS A 537 -36.66 13.66 -7.67
N ILE A 538 -37.23 14.85 -7.48
CA ILE A 538 -38.70 14.99 -7.30
C ILE A 538 -39.37 14.84 -8.65
N GLU A 539 -40.20 13.82 -8.78
CA GLU A 539 -40.97 13.54 -10.01
C GLU A 539 -42.30 14.28 -10.06
N LYS A 540 -43.00 14.35 -8.90
CA LYS A 540 -44.32 14.94 -8.79
C LYS A 540 -44.53 15.59 -7.43
N GLY A 541 -45.37 16.64 -7.43
CA GLY A 541 -45.79 17.29 -6.19
C GLY A 541 -44.75 18.22 -5.58
N ALA A 542 -44.91 18.49 -4.30
CA ALA A 542 -44.01 19.29 -3.50
C ALA A 542 -43.94 18.72 -2.08
N ILE A 543 -42.81 18.92 -1.39
CA ILE A 543 -42.60 18.54 -0.01
C ILE A 543 -41.98 19.68 0.78
N LYS A 544 -42.09 19.61 2.10
CA LYS A 544 -41.47 20.53 3.04
C LYS A 544 -40.94 19.80 4.29
N VAL A 545 -40.11 20.47 5.00
CA VAL A 545 -39.65 20.00 6.30
C VAL A 545 -40.85 19.80 7.23
N GLY A 546 -40.90 18.68 7.95
CA GLY A 546 -41.98 18.26 8.83
C GLY A 546 -43.06 17.37 8.16
N ASP A 547 -43.01 17.18 6.85
CA ASP A 547 -43.95 16.24 6.17
C ASP A 547 -43.60 14.80 6.50
N ILE A 548 -44.66 13.95 6.64
CA ILE A 548 -44.49 12.51 6.82
C ILE A 548 -44.48 11.87 5.44
N VAL A 549 -43.49 11.06 5.15
CA VAL A 549 -43.31 10.39 3.89
C VAL A 549 -43.22 8.90 4.05
N HIS A 550 -43.69 8.14 3.04
CA HIS A 550 -43.44 6.71 2.91
C HIS A 550 -42.17 6.51 2.10
N LEU A 551 -41.26 5.69 2.66
CA LEU A 551 -39.94 5.33 2.14
C LEU A 551 -39.99 3.87 1.68
N GLU A 552 -39.65 3.58 0.45
CA GLU A 552 -39.67 2.23 -0.14
C GLU A 552 -38.34 1.99 -0.89
N VAL A 553 -37.57 1.04 -0.39
CA VAL A 553 -36.30 0.63 -0.99
C VAL A 553 -36.56 -0.24 -2.21
N ASP A 554 -35.72 -0.14 -3.24
CA ASP A 554 -35.67 -1.11 -4.34
C ASP A 554 -35.20 -2.46 -3.80
N ALA A 555 -36.13 -3.32 -3.47
CA ALA A 555 -35.90 -4.62 -2.83
C ALA A 555 -35.06 -5.55 -3.72
N GLU A 556 -35.27 -5.55 -5.05
CA GLU A 556 -34.49 -6.39 -5.98
C GLU A 556 -33.01 -6.00 -5.97
N ARG A 557 -32.72 -4.69 -6.03
CA ARG A 557 -31.38 -4.16 -5.93
C ARG A 557 -30.75 -4.45 -4.57
N ARG A 558 -31.49 -4.28 -3.48
CA ARG A 558 -31.05 -4.55 -2.10
C ARG A 558 -30.69 -6.04 -1.91
N ASP A 559 -31.49 -6.96 -2.45
CA ASP A 559 -31.23 -8.40 -2.30
C ASP A 559 -29.96 -8.82 -3.06
N GLN A 560 -29.68 -8.22 -4.22
CA GLN A 560 -28.42 -8.43 -4.93
C GLN A 560 -27.22 -7.90 -4.13
N ILE A 561 -27.35 -6.73 -3.49
CA ILE A 561 -26.31 -6.16 -2.62
C ILE A 561 -26.12 -7.04 -1.38
N ARG A 562 -27.20 -7.51 -0.72
CA ARG A 562 -27.14 -8.46 0.41
C ARG A 562 -26.39 -9.74 0.06
N ALA A 563 -26.67 -10.30 -1.13
CA ALA A 563 -26.00 -11.50 -1.63
C ALA A 563 -24.50 -11.26 -1.83
N ASN A 564 -24.12 -10.17 -2.48
CA ASN A 564 -22.73 -9.78 -2.69
C ASN A 564 -22.04 -9.49 -1.36
N HIS A 565 -22.70 -8.84 -0.39
CA HIS A 565 -22.11 -8.53 0.90
C HIS A 565 -21.86 -9.80 1.73
N SER A 566 -22.85 -10.69 1.78
CA SER A 566 -22.69 -11.96 2.50
C SER A 566 -21.62 -12.85 1.86
N ALA A 567 -21.55 -12.88 0.52
CA ALA A 567 -20.48 -13.58 -0.19
C ALA A 567 -19.09 -12.99 0.10
N THR A 568 -18.99 -11.69 0.38
CA THR A 568 -17.72 -11.04 0.76
C THR A 568 -17.16 -11.64 2.05
N HIS A 569 -17.99 -11.89 3.06
CA HIS A 569 -17.58 -12.55 4.31
C HIS A 569 -17.18 -14.01 4.09
N LEU A 570 -17.93 -14.74 3.28
CA LEU A 570 -17.59 -16.14 2.97
C LEU A 570 -16.25 -16.23 2.21
N VAL A 571 -16.00 -15.34 1.24
CA VAL A 571 -14.73 -15.36 0.51
C VAL A 571 -13.56 -14.89 1.38
N HIS A 572 -13.77 -13.97 2.32
CA HIS A 572 -12.75 -13.59 3.29
C HIS A 572 -12.33 -14.78 4.15
N ALA A 573 -13.30 -15.52 4.69
CA ALA A 573 -13.02 -16.74 5.45
C ALA A 573 -12.30 -17.80 4.60
N ALA A 574 -12.78 -18.07 3.37
CA ALA A 574 -12.13 -19.01 2.44
C ALA A 574 -10.68 -18.62 2.13
N LEU A 575 -10.43 -17.34 1.86
CA LEU A 575 -9.07 -16.83 1.63
C LEU A 575 -8.17 -17.07 2.85
N ARG A 576 -8.65 -16.84 4.05
CA ARG A 576 -7.89 -17.12 5.29
C ARG A 576 -7.60 -18.60 5.47
N HIS A 577 -8.56 -19.48 5.20
CA HIS A 577 -8.38 -20.93 5.29
C HIS A 577 -7.37 -21.44 4.27
N GLN A 578 -7.42 -20.96 3.03
CA GLN A 578 -6.56 -21.45 1.94
C GLN A 578 -5.16 -20.83 1.95
N LEU A 579 -5.04 -19.55 2.33
CA LEU A 579 -3.79 -18.79 2.19
C LEU A 579 -3.13 -18.51 3.54
N GLY A 580 -3.89 -18.58 4.65
CA GLY A 580 -3.40 -18.35 6.00
C GLY A 580 -3.96 -17.09 6.68
N ASP A 581 -3.75 -17.00 8.00
CA ASP A 581 -4.30 -15.97 8.89
C ASP A 581 -3.78 -14.54 8.64
N HIS A 582 -2.75 -14.38 7.82
CA HIS A 582 -2.23 -13.07 7.42
C HIS A 582 -3.16 -12.34 6.45
N VAL A 583 -4.14 -13.03 5.84
CA VAL A 583 -5.13 -12.40 4.97
C VAL A 583 -6.02 -11.48 5.80
N THR A 584 -5.97 -10.18 5.45
CA THR A 584 -6.81 -9.13 6.05
C THR A 584 -7.42 -8.28 4.96
N GLN A 585 -8.62 -7.79 5.19
CA GLN A 585 -9.28 -6.85 4.29
C GLN A 585 -8.49 -5.54 4.20
N LYS A 586 -8.23 -5.06 2.98
CA LYS A 586 -7.60 -3.76 2.68
C LYS A 586 -8.56 -2.79 2.00
N GLY A 587 -9.64 -3.29 1.47
CA GLY A 587 -10.72 -2.54 0.89
C GLY A 587 -11.83 -3.47 0.46
N SER A 588 -13.04 -2.94 0.38
CA SER A 588 -14.21 -3.67 -0.11
C SER A 588 -15.10 -2.73 -0.91
N MET A 589 -15.76 -3.25 -1.90
CA MET A 589 -16.87 -2.61 -2.58
C MET A 589 -17.94 -3.66 -2.83
N VAL A 590 -19.13 -3.39 -2.33
CA VAL A 590 -20.29 -4.26 -2.49
C VAL A 590 -21.36 -3.45 -3.21
N ALA A 591 -21.58 -3.76 -4.46
CA ALA A 591 -22.56 -3.12 -5.32
C ALA A 591 -23.60 -4.14 -5.81
N GLN A 592 -24.61 -3.68 -6.52
CA GLN A 592 -25.64 -4.53 -7.10
C GLN A 592 -25.05 -5.57 -8.06
N GLU A 593 -24.15 -5.13 -8.95
CA GLU A 593 -23.66 -5.94 -10.06
C GLU A 593 -22.55 -6.92 -9.64
N ARG A 594 -21.76 -6.58 -8.61
CA ARG A 594 -20.59 -7.34 -8.20
C ARG A 594 -20.09 -6.98 -6.81
N LEU A 595 -19.28 -7.84 -6.27
CA LEU A 595 -18.41 -7.53 -5.15
C LEU A 595 -16.95 -7.38 -5.60
N ARG A 596 -16.21 -6.53 -4.88
CA ARG A 596 -14.77 -6.38 -5.00
C ARG A 596 -14.15 -6.50 -3.60
N PHE A 597 -13.16 -7.32 -3.47
CA PHE A 597 -12.48 -7.55 -2.21
C PHE A 597 -10.97 -7.40 -2.38
N ASP A 598 -10.40 -6.43 -1.69
CA ASP A 598 -8.96 -6.15 -1.68
C ASP A 598 -8.39 -6.73 -0.37
N PHE A 599 -7.35 -7.55 -0.46
CA PHE A 599 -6.81 -8.25 0.70
C PHE A 599 -5.29 -8.32 0.67
N SER A 600 -4.69 -8.46 1.86
CA SER A 600 -3.24 -8.63 2.00
C SER A 600 -2.83 -10.02 1.56
N HIS A 601 -2.05 -10.10 0.47
CA HIS A 601 -1.36 -11.32 0.06
C HIS A 601 -0.21 -10.95 -0.90
N PRO A 602 0.97 -11.52 -0.71
CA PRO A 602 2.17 -11.09 -1.45
C PRO A 602 2.24 -11.64 -2.87
N LYS A 603 1.52 -12.72 -3.19
CA LYS A 603 1.57 -13.42 -4.50
C LYS A 603 0.22 -13.32 -5.23
N GLY A 604 0.26 -13.48 -6.55
CA GLY A 604 -0.95 -13.79 -7.35
C GLY A 604 -1.50 -15.16 -6.98
N LEU A 605 -2.82 -15.29 -6.95
CA LEU A 605 -3.47 -16.59 -6.76
C LEU A 605 -3.27 -17.47 -7.99
N SER A 606 -2.97 -18.74 -7.77
CA SER A 606 -2.95 -19.73 -8.85
C SER A 606 -4.38 -20.06 -9.29
N PRO A 607 -4.58 -20.63 -10.50
CA PRO A 607 -5.88 -21.15 -10.91
C PRO A 607 -6.45 -22.19 -9.93
N GLU A 608 -5.57 -22.96 -9.29
CA GLU A 608 -5.91 -23.98 -8.30
C GLU A 608 -6.42 -23.33 -7.01
N ASP A 609 -5.77 -22.25 -6.53
CA ASP A 609 -6.22 -21.50 -5.35
C ASP A 609 -7.59 -20.88 -5.60
N ILE A 610 -7.78 -20.25 -6.76
CA ILE A 610 -9.07 -19.66 -7.15
C ILE A 610 -10.17 -20.73 -7.17
N ALA A 611 -9.90 -21.89 -7.76
CA ALA A 611 -10.86 -22.99 -7.83
C ALA A 611 -11.20 -23.55 -6.45
N ALA A 612 -10.21 -23.66 -5.55
CA ALA A 612 -10.42 -24.12 -4.17
C ALA A 612 -11.28 -23.13 -3.38
N ILE A 613 -10.97 -21.83 -3.46
CA ILE A 613 -11.74 -20.77 -2.80
C ILE A 613 -13.20 -20.76 -3.31
N GLU A 614 -13.40 -20.80 -4.63
CA GLU A 614 -14.76 -20.87 -5.21
C GLU A 614 -15.54 -22.10 -4.75
N ALA A 615 -14.88 -23.26 -4.75
CA ALA A 615 -15.50 -24.51 -4.33
C ALA A 615 -15.94 -24.46 -2.85
N GLU A 616 -15.10 -23.88 -1.98
CA GLU A 616 -15.34 -23.73 -0.55
C GLU A 616 -16.49 -22.76 -0.30
N VAL A 617 -16.47 -21.55 -0.88
CA VAL A 617 -17.56 -20.57 -0.76
C VAL A 617 -18.88 -21.16 -1.24
N ASN A 618 -18.90 -21.80 -2.42
CA ASN A 618 -20.11 -22.43 -2.93
C ASN A 618 -20.57 -23.64 -2.10
N ALA A 619 -19.69 -24.28 -1.34
CA ALA A 619 -20.08 -25.34 -0.39
C ALA A 619 -20.83 -24.75 0.80
N GLU A 620 -20.40 -23.61 1.34
CA GLU A 620 -21.08 -22.87 2.41
C GLU A 620 -22.43 -22.28 1.94
N ILE A 621 -22.51 -21.80 0.70
CA ILE A 621 -23.76 -21.35 0.08
C ILE A 621 -24.77 -22.52 0.00
N ARG A 622 -24.35 -23.70 -0.47
CA ARG A 622 -25.20 -24.87 -0.58
C ARG A 622 -25.61 -25.46 0.77
N ALA A 623 -24.85 -25.22 1.84
CA ALA A 623 -25.23 -25.64 3.18
C ALA A 623 -26.51 -24.93 3.66
N ASN A 624 -26.78 -23.71 3.13
CA ASN A 624 -28.00 -22.94 3.41
C ASN A 624 -28.24 -22.71 4.91
N GLU A 625 -27.14 -22.34 5.62
CA GLU A 625 -27.19 -22.04 7.04
C GLU A 625 -27.77 -20.64 7.27
N ARG A 626 -28.51 -20.47 8.38
CA ARG A 626 -29.03 -19.14 8.75
C ARG A 626 -27.91 -18.17 9.09
N VAL A 627 -28.07 -16.98 8.64
CA VAL A 627 -27.20 -15.83 9.01
C VAL A 627 -27.74 -15.26 10.32
N ALA A 628 -26.88 -15.21 11.33
CA ALA A 628 -27.23 -14.69 12.64
C ALA A 628 -26.51 -13.40 12.94
N THR A 629 -27.24 -12.44 13.49
CA THR A 629 -26.68 -11.18 13.97
C THR A 629 -26.91 -11.06 15.46
N ARG A 630 -25.87 -10.64 16.20
CA ARG A 630 -25.94 -10.39 17.64
C ARG A 630 -25.33 -9.04 17.97
N LEU A 631 -25.95 -8.29 18.86
CA LEU A 631 -25.35 -7.10 19.47
C LEU A 631 -24.64 -7.53 20.75
N MET A 632 -23.39 -7.09 20.92
CA MET A 632 -22.60 -7.41 22.11
C MET A 632 -21.50 -6.36 22.29
N SER A 633 -20.80 -6.37 23.43
CA SER A 633 -19.66 -5.50 23.63
C SER A 633 -18.50 -5.89 22.69
N PRO A 634 -17.58 -4.97 22.34
CA PRO A 634 -16.39 -5.30 21.55
C PRO A 634 -15.56 -6.46 22.14
N ASP A 635 -15.43 -6.51 23.46
CA ASP A 635 -14.69 -7.55 24.17
C ASP A 635 -15.36 -8.93 24.03
N ASP A 636 -16.68 -8.99 24.24
CA ASP A 636 -17.45 -10.22 24.03
C ASP A 636 -17.39 -10.69 22.57
N ALA A 637 -17.35 -9.76 21.63
CA ALA A 637 -17.21 -10.07 20.20
C ALA A 637 -15.87 -10.73 19.89
N VAL A 638 -14.78 -10.22 20.44
CA VAL A 638 -13.45 -10.83 20.31
C VAL A 638 -13.40 -12.21 20.97
N GLU A 639 -14.01 -12.37 22.17
CA GLU A 639 -14.10 -13.66 22.85
C GLU A 639 -14.94 -14.68 22.05
N ALA A 640 -15.99 -14.20 21.38
CA ALA A 640 -16.78 -15.03 20.46
C ALA A 640 -16.04 -15.40 19.16
N GLY A 641 -14.80 -14.90 18.98
CA GLY A 641 -13.96 -15.17 17.82
C GLY A 641 -14.25 -14.27 16.62
N ALA A 642 -14.95 -13.15 16.82
CA ALA A 642 -15.20 -12.20 15.74
C ALA A 642 -13.88 -11.58 15.27
N LEU A 643 -13.70 -11.54 13.96
CA LEU A 643 -12.65 -10.75 13.34
C LEU A 643 -13.06 -9.27 13.43
N ALA A 644 -12.43 -8.54 14.34
CA ALA A 644 -12.48 -7.11 14.34
C ALA A 644 -11.63 -6.60 13.16
N LEU A 645 -12.20 -5.85 12.24
CA LEU A 645 -11.43 -5.14 11.23
C LEU A 645 -10.57 -4.12 11.98
N PHE A 646 -9.27 -4.27 11.90
CA PHE A 646 -8.33 -3.33 12.49
C PHE A 646 -8.63 -1.94 11.94
N GLY A 647 -9.11 -1.05 12.81
CA GLY A 647 -9.23 0.34 12.51
C GLY A 647 -10.59 0.98 12.55
N GLU A 648 -11.62 0.26 12.80
CA GLU A 648 -12.91 0.89 13.08
C GLU A 648 -13.04 1.16 14.58
N LYS A 649 -13.43 2.39 14.94
CA LYS A 649 -13.87 2.67 16.30
C LYS A 649 -15.27 2.08 16.45
N TYR A 650 -15.35 1.09 17.29
CA TYR A 650 -16.61 0.51 17.69
C TYR A 650 -17.13 1.28 18.90
N GLY A 651 -18.43 1.56 18.91
CA GLY A 651 -19.10 2.06 20.11
C GLY A 651 -19.13 1.02 21.24
N ASP A 652 -19.85 1.32 22.31
CA ASP A 652 -20.03 0.40 23.45
C ASP A 652 -20.69 -0.92 23.05
N GLU A 653 -21.34 -0.96 21.90
CA GLU A 653 -22.04 -2.12 21.34
C GLU A 653 -21.71 -2.31 19.85
N VAL A 654 -21.40 -3.53 19.46
CA VAL A 654 -21.05 -3.90 18.08
C VAL A 654 -21.99 -4.98 17.55
N ARG A 655 -22.24 -4.94 16.24
CA ARG A 655 -23.03 -5.92 15.53
C ARG A 655 -22.12 -7.03 15.01
N VAL A 656 -22.23 -8.23 15.59
CA VAL A 656 -21.50 -9.44 15.20
C VAL A 656 -22.36 -10.25 14.24
N LEU A 657 -21.84 -10.47 13.05
CA LEU A 657 -22.44 -11.32 12.01
C LEU A 657 -21.79 -12.69 12.04
N SER A 658 -22.61 -13.74 12.06
CA SER A 658 -22.16 -15.13 12.00
C SER A 658 -22.86 -15.85 10.86
N MET A 659 -22.11 -16.58 10.02
CA MET A 659 -22.67 -17.33 8.89
C MET A 659 -21.84 -18.58 8.54
N GLY A 660 -22.46 -19.48 7.77
CA GLY A 660 -21.87 -20.75 7.36
C GLY A 660 -21.91 -21.82 8.44
N ARG A 661 -21.42 -23.00 8.12
CA ARG A 661 -21.50 -24.18 8.99
C ARG A 661 -20.70 -24.00 10.27
N ALA A 662 -21.23 -24.46 11.37
CA ALA A 662 -20.46 -24.49 12.62
C ALA A 662 -19.41 -25.62 12.57
N SER A 663 -18.20 -25.31 13.00
CA SER A 663 -17.13 -26.28 13.22
C SER A 663 -17.35 -27.13 14.49
N GLU A 664 -16.52 -28.14 14.71
CA GLU A 664 -16.63 -29.03 15.89
C GLU A 664 -16.50 -28.29 17.24
N ASP A 665 -15.81 -27.16 17.26
CA ASP A 665 -15.69 -26.28 18.43
C ASP A 665 -16.87 -25.30 18.60
N GLY A 666 -17.87 -25.37 17.72
CA GLY A 666 -19.10 -24.57 17.76
C GLY A 666 -18.99 -23.19 17.16
N ARG A 667 -17.88 -22.83 16.52
CA ARG A 667 -17.72 -21.55 15.80
C ARG A 667 -18.28 -21.66 14.39
N ASN A 668 -19.00 -20.62 13.96
CA ASN A 668 -19.43 -20.53 12.57
C ASN A 668 -18.25 -20.32 11.63
N TYR A 669 -18.43 -20.68 10.36
CA TYR A 669 -17.45 -20.56 9.30
C TYR A 669 -16.89 -19.13 9.15
N SER A 670 -17.75 -18.12 9.22
CA SER A 670 -17.37 -16.71 9.27
C SER A 670 -18.04 -16.03 10.46
N VAL A 671 -17.26 -15.31 11.27
CA VAL A 671 -17.72 -14.47 12.39
C VAL A 671 -17.00 -13.14 12.31
N GLU A 672 -17.72 -12.08 11.99
CA GLU A 672 -17.13 -10.76 11.72
C GLU A 672 -17.98 -9.60 12.26
N LEU A 673 -17.34 -8.47 12.54
CA LEU A 673 -18.04 -7.23 12.87
C LEU A 673 -18.55 -6.59 11.57
N CYS A 674 -19.86 -6.41 11.44
CA CYS A 674 -20.44 -5.84 10.22
C CYS A 674 -21.75 -5.10 10.47
N GLY A 675 -21.77 -3.79 10.03
CA GLY A 675 -22.97 -2.96 10.08
C GLY A 675 -23.80 -2.97 8.79
N GLY A 676 -23.44 -3.77 7.80
CA GLY A 676 -24.15 -3.86 6.50
C GLY A 676 -25.41 -4.70 6.52
N THR A 677 -26.07 -4.78 5.38
CA THR A 677 -27.27 -5.62 5.14
C THR A 677 -26.84 -6.97 4.55
N HIS A 678 -27.47 -8.05 5.00
CA HIS A 678 -27.12 -9.43 4.65
C HIS A 678 -28.34 -10.26 4.30
N VAL A 679 -28.11 -11.41 3.64
CA VAL A 679 -29.13 -12.42 3.36
C VAL A 679 -29.59 -13.09 4.66
N GLU A 680 -30.80 -13.71 4.66
CA GLU A 680 -31.28 -14.44 5.82
C GLU A 680 -30.62 -15.82 5.99
N ALA A 681 -30.26 -16.45 4.87
CA ALA A 681 -29.56 -17.71 4.83
C ALA A 681 -28.49 -17.70 3.73
N THR A 682 -27.41 -18.48 3.90
CA THR A 682 -26.32 -18.50 2.91
C THR A 682 -26.77 -18.96 1.53
N GLY A 683 -27.84 -19.76 1.45
CA GLY A 683 -28.43 -20.21 0.18
C GLY A 683 -29.02 -19.10 -0.68
N ASP A 684 -29.46 -17.99 -0.08
CA ASP A 684 -30.01 -16.82 -0.79
C ASP A 684 -28.95 -16.12 -1.67
N ILE A 685 -27.67 -16.36 -1.43
CA ILE A 685 -26.56 -15.89 -2.28
C ILE A 685 -26.65 -16.50 -3.69
N GLY A 686 -27.16 -17.73 -3.79
CA GLY A 686 -27.29 -18.48 -5.05
C GLY A 686 -25.95 -19.11 -5.47
N ILE A 687 -25.34 -18.65 -6.53
CA ILE A 687 -24.05 -19.11 -7.03
C ILE A 687 -23.00 -18.00 -6.88
N PHE A 688 -21.78 -18.37 -6.49
CA PHE A 688 -20.63 -17.46 -6.39
C PHE A 688 -19.59 -17.78 -7.46
N ARG A 689 -19.08 -16.77 -8.15
CA ARG A 689 -18.05 -16.92 -9.17
C ARG A 689 -17.01 -15.79 -9.10
N ILE A 690 -15.72 -16.13 -8.99
CA ILE A 690 -14.61 -15.19 -9.15
C ILE A 690 -14.41 -14.92 -10.65
N VAL A 691 -14.48 -13.66 -11.07
CA VAL A 691 -14.34 -13.27 -12.48
C VAL A 691 -13.00 -12.64 -12.79
N SER A 692 -12.34 -12.05 -11.80
CA SER A 692 -10.99 -11.51 -11.95
C SER A 692 -10.17 -11.60 -10.66
N GLU A 693 -8.87 -11.71 -10.80
CA GLU A 693 -7.88 -11.58 -9.74
C GLU A 693 -6.72 -10.74 -10.26
N SER A 694 -6.28 -9.73 -9.50
CA SER A 694 -5.25 -8.79 -9.92
C SER A 694 -4.49 -8.18 -8.74
N ALA A 695 -3.33 -7.57 -9.03
CA ALA A 695 -2.59 -6.77 -8.05
C ALA A 695 -3.13 -5.34 -8.01
N VAL A 696 -3.33 -4.80 -6.82
CA VAL A 696 -3.67 -3.39 -6.59
C VAL A 696 -2.40 -2.60 -6.28
N SER A 697 -1.62 -3.11 -5.35
CA SER A 697 -0.34 -2.54 -4.94
C SER A 697 0.58 -3.65 -4.44
N SER A 698 1.78 -3.30 -4.01
CA SER A 698 2.69 -4.27 -3.41
C SER A 698 2.04 -4.93 -2.18
N GLY A 699 1.89 -6.26 -2.21
CA GLY A 699 1.29 -7.02 -1.11
C GLY A 699 -0.23 -6.90 -0.96
N VAL A 700 -0.94 -6.28 -1.91
CA VAL A 700 -2.41 -6.21 -1.92
C VAL A 700 -2.95 -6.82 -3.21
N ARG A 701 -3.81 -7.81 -3.06
CA ARG A 701 -4.50 -8.48 -4.15
C ARG A 701 -5.97 -8.07 -4.19
N ARG A 702 -6.57 -8.13 -5.34
CA ARG A 702 -7.99 -7.83 -5.59
C ARG A 702 -8.67 -9.03 -6.21
N ILE A 703 -9.80 -9.42 -5.65
CA ILE A 703 -10.77 -10.31 -6.27
C ILE A 703 -12.01 -9.50 -6.65
N GLU A 704 -12.52 -9.72 -7.87
CA GLU A 704 -13.86 -9.34 -8.25
C GLU A 704 -14.69 -10.61 -8.45
N ALA A 705 -15.89 -10.65 -7.89
CA ALA A 705 -16.76 -11.79 -7.97
C ALA A 705 -18.23 -11.38 -8.18
N LEU A 706 -19.00 -12.31 -8.67
CA LEU A 706 -20.43 -12.21 -8.95
C LEU A 706 -21.19 -13.24 -8.11
N THR A 707 -22.45 -12.90 -7.77
CA THR A 707 -23.36 -13.79 -7.07
C THR A 707 -24.66 -13.95 -7.84
N GLY A 708 -25.46 -14.94 -7.48
CA GLY A 708 -26.84 -15.14 -7.91
C GLY A 708 -27.03 -15.06 -9.43
N GLU A 709 -27.96 -14.22 -9.86
CA GLU A 709 -28.32 -14.07 -11.27
C GLU A 709 -27.18 -13.50 -12.12
N ALA A 710 -26.38 -12.56 -11.59
CA ALA A 710 -25.22 -12.01 -12.31
C ALA A 710 -24.18 -13.10 -12.61
N ALA A 711 -23.91 -13.97 -11.66
CA ALA A 711 -23.00 -15.09 -11.86
C ALA A 711 -23.57 -16.12 -12.84
N ARG A 712 -24.87 -16.42 -12.75
CA ARG A 712 -25.55 -17.32 -13.69
C ARG A 712 -25.49 -16.77 -15.12
N GLN A 713 -25.79 -15.49 -15.32
CA GLN A 713 -25.76 -14.87 -16.65
C GLN A 713 -24.34 -14.86 -17.23
N TRP A 714 -23.35 -14.56 -16.41
CA TRP A 714 -21.95 -14.62 -16.82
C TRP A 714 -21.54 -16.01 -17.33
N LEU A 715 -22.01 -17.09 -16.68
CA LEU A 715 -21.77 -18.47 -17.13
C LEU A 715 -22.47 -18.77 -18.45
N VAL A 716 -23.75 -18.32 -18.60
CA VAL A 716 -24.52 -18.49 -19.85
C VAL A 716 -23.81 -17.79 -21.01
N ASP A 717 -23.37 -16.55 -20.82
CA ASP A 717 -22.65 -15.79 -21.84
C ASP A 717 -21.37 -16.52 -22.31
N ARG A 718 -20.64 -17.15 -21.38
CA ARG A 718 -19.44 -17.95 -21.70
C ARG A 718 -19.80 -19.24 -22.43
N GLU A 719 -20.87 -19.91 -22.04
CA GLU A 719 -21.38 -21.09 -22.73
C GLU A 719 -21.83 -20.74 -24.16
N GLU A 720 -22.56 -19.63 -24.34
CA GLU A 720 -22.97 -19.17 -25.66
C GLU A 720 -21.78 -18.79 -26.55
N ALA A 721 -20.79 -18.07 -25.99
CA ALA A 721 -19.56 -17.76 -26.71
C ALA A 721 -18.81 -19.04 -27.16
N LEU A 722 -18.75 -20.06 -26.28
CA LEU A 722 -18.14 -21.34 -26.62
C LEU A 722 -18.93 -22.09 -27.67
N LYS A 723 -20.26 -22.11 -27.60
CA LYS A 723 -21.13 -22.68 -28.63
C LYS A 723 -20.95 -21.98 -29.98
N ALA A 724 -20.87 -20.64 -29.98
CA ALA A 724 -20.61 -19.87 -31.20
C ALA A 724 -19.25 -20.19 -31.81
N ALA A 725 -18.19 -20.29 -30.98
CA ALA A 725 -16.87 -20.71 -31.44
C ALA A 725 -16.87 -22.12 -31.99
N ALA A 726 -17.52 -23.07 -31.32
CA ALA A 726 -17.68 -24.44 -31.75
C ALA A 726 -18.39 -24.55 -33.13
N SER A 727 -19.49 -23.80 -33.27
CA SER A 727 -20.23 -23.73 -34.56
C SER A 727 -19.38 -23.19 -35.70
N THR A 728 -18.58 -22.15 -35.45
CA THR A 728 -17.69 -21.56 -36.48
C THR A 728 -16.68 -22.54 -37.02
N ILE A 729 -16.15 -23.42 -36.14
CA ILE A 729 -15.16 -24.44 -36.54
C ILE A 729 -15.81 -25.82 -36.83
N ARG A 730 -17.14 -25.90 -36.83
CA ARG A 730 -17.95 -27.12 -37.05
C ARG A 730 -17.58 -28.27 -36.11
N ALA A 731 -17.53 -27.97 -34.82
CA ALA A 731 -17.20 -28.90 -33.75
C ALA A 731 -18.24 -28.82 -32.63
N THR A 732 -18.26 -29.77 -31.69
CA THR A 732 -18.96 -29.61 -30.43
C THR A 732 -18.14 -28.72 -29.45
N PRO A 733 -18.74 -28.15 -28.43
CA PRO A 733 -18.00 -27.37 -27.41
C PRO A 733 -16.80 -28.11 -26.81
N GLU A 734 -16.94 -29.40 -26.56
CA GLU A 734 -15.90 -30.26 -25.99
C GLU A 734 -14.71 -30.48 -26.97
N GLU A 735 -15.00 -30.47 -28.27
CA GLU A 735 -14.00 -30.68 -29.33
C GLU A 735 -13.25 -29.42 -29.76
N VAL A 736 -13.69 -28.21 -29.27
CA VAL A 736 -13.11 -26.90 -29.66
C VAL A 736 -11.59 -26.88 -29.48
N PRO A 737 -10.99 -27.26 -28.31
CA PRO A 737 -9.54 -27.22 -28.14
C PRO A 737 -8.78 -28.08 -29.16
N ALA A 738 -9.19 -29.33 -29.30
CA ALA A 738 -8.55 -30.28 -30.23
C ALA A 738 -8.70 -29.83 -31.72
N ARG A 739 -9.86 -29.24 -32.07
CA ARG A 739 -10.10 -28.74 -33.42
C ARG A 739 -9.28 -27.49 -33.72
N ILE A 740 -9.11 -26.58 -32.75
CA ILE A 740 -8.22 -25.42 -32.89
C ILE A 740 -6.79 -25.86 -33.07
N GLU A 741 -6.29 -26.81 -32.26
CA GLU A 741 -4.94 -27.36 -32.42
C GLU A 741 -4.74 -27.97 -33.84
N ALA A 742 -5.69 -28.78 -34.28
CA ALA A 742 -5.64 -29.39 -35.63
C ALA A 742 -5.63 -28.31 -36.73
N LEU A 743 -6.44 -27.27 -36.61
CA LEU A 743 -6.46 -26.14 -37.54
C LEU A 743 -5.15 -25.36 -37.54
N MET A 744 -4.54 -25.16 -36.39
CA MET A 744 -3.23 -24.49 -36.28
C MET A 744 -2.11 -25.33 -36.94
N GLU A 745 -2.13 -26.65 -36.75
CA GLU A 745 -1.18 -27.55 -37.41
C GLU A 745 -1.42 -27.59 -38.91
N GLU A 746 -2.66 -27.67 -39.36
CA GLU A 746 -3.01 -27.63 -40.76
C GLU A 746 -2.58 -26.31 -41.41
N ARG A 747 -2.81 -25.19 -40.78
CA ARG A 747 -2.33 -23.88 -41.25
C ARG A 747 -0.82 -23.88 -41.42
N LYS A 748 -0.09 -24.35 -40.42
CA LYS A 748 1.37 -24.41 -40.45
C LYS A 748 1.87 -25.32 -41.59
N ARG A 749 1.18 -26.47 -41.85
CA ARG A 749 1.46 -27.36 -42.94
C ARG A 749 1.21 -26.68 -44.28
N LEU A 750 0.04 -26.03 -44.45
CA LEU A 750 -0.34 -25.32 -45.68
C LEU A 750 0.59 -24.13 -45.96
N GLU A 751 1.01 -23.39 -44.95
CA GLU A 751 1.99 -22.31 -45.10
C GLU A 751 3.32 -22.85 -45.61
N LYS A 752 3.77 -24.05 -45.14
CA LYS A 752 4.98 -24.71 -45.62
C LYS A 752 4.80 -25.22 -47.04
N GLU A 753 3.69 -25.91 -47.34
CA GLU A 753 3.38 -26.41 -48.69
C GLU A 753 3.29 -25.27 -49.70
N LEU A 754 2.69 -24.15 -49.33
CA LEU A 754 2.64 -22.95 -50.17
C LEU A 754 4.03 -22.37 -50.44
N ALA A 755 4.87 -22.31 -49.41
CA ALA A 755 6.26 -21.85 -49.57
C ALA A 755 7.05 -22.78 -50.52
N GLU A 756 6.89 -24.11 -50.37
CA GLU A 756 7.51 -25.11 -51.25
C GLU A 756 6.96 -25.01 -52.68
N ALA A 757 5.64 -24.86 -52.85
CA ALA A 757 5.01 -24.70 -54.14
C ALA A 757 5.46 -23.41 -54.86
N ARG A 758 5.56 -22.31 -54.14
CA ARG A 758 6.09 -21.03 -54.65
C ARG A 758 7.56 -21.20 -55.11
N LYS A 759 8.35 -21.87 -54.29
CA LYS A 759 9.74 -22.16 -54.62
C LYS A 759 9.84 -23.03 -55.89
N ALA A 760 9.04 -24.07 -55.97
CA ALA A 760 9.01 -24.93 -57.16
C ALA A 760 8.56 -24.20 -58.44
N LEU A 761 7.57 -23.32 -58.32
CA LEU A 761 7.10 -22.48 -59.44
C LEU A 761 8.18 -21.50 -59.88
N ALA A 762 8.88 -20.87 -58.95
CA ALA A 762 10.00 -19.99 -59.25
C ALA A 762 11.15 -20.68 -59.99
N LEU A 763 11.39 -21.94 -59.64
CA LEU A 763 12.43 -22.76 -60.29
C LEU A 763 12.01 -23.35 -61.64
N SER A 764 10.71 -23.62 -61.90
CA SER A 764 10.22 -24.29 -63.11
C SER A 764 9.89 -23.36 -64.28
N GLY A 765 10.11 -22.06 -64.18
CA GLY A 765 9.84 -21.06 -65.22
C GLY A 765 8.37 -21.02 -65.66
N GLY A 766 7.43 -20.94 -64.71
CA GLY A 766 6.00 -21.00 -64.96
C GLY A 766 5.48 -19.94 -65.94
N SER A 767 4.66 -20.41 -66.84
CA SER A 767 4.01 -19.67 -67.93
C SER A 767 3.08 -18.53 -67.45
N GLY A 768 3.63 -17.34 -67.38
CA GLY A 768 2.87 -16.11 -67.16
C GLY A 768 3.82 -14.93 -67.12
N GLN A 769 4.11 -14.35 -68.23
CA GLN A 769 4.88 -13.12 -68.48
C GLN A 769 6.01 -12.83 -67.49
N SER A 770 6.97 -13.81 -67.40
CA SER A 770 8.27 -13.57 -66.80
C SER A 770 9.27 -13.78 -67.91
N THR A 771 10.12 -12.79 -68.17
CA THR A 771 11.28 -12.95 -69.05
C THR A 771 12.07 -14.19 -68.58
N ALA A 772 12.16 -15.22 -69.37
CA ALA A 772 12.86 -16.41 -69.05
C ALA A 772 14.27 -16.12 -68.53
N SER A 773 14.69 -16.81 -67.47
CA SER A 773 16.10 -16.79 -67.02
C SER A 773 16.94 -17.44 -68.16
N THR A 774 17.37 -16.56 -69.03
CA THR A 774 18.45 -16.97 -69.97
C THR A 774 19.74 -16.52 -69.26
N ASP A 775 20.52 -17.50 -68.87
CA ASP A 775 21.91 -17.22 -68.51
C ASP A 775 22.52 -16.50 -69.70
N GLU A 776 22.89 -15.26 -69.59
CA GLU A 776 23.45 -14.43 -70.64
C GLU A 776 24.92 -14.13 -70.34
N ASP A 777 25.72 -13.97 -71.37
CA ASP A 777 27.10 -13.48 -71.21
C ASP A 777 27.12 -11.99 -71.20
N VAL A 778 27.57 -11.44 -70.08
CA VAL A 778 27.75 -9.98 -69.89
C VAL A 778 29.24 -9.73 -69.64
N ASP A 779 29.93 -9.29 -70.62
CA ASP A 779 31.38 -8.99 -70.60
C ASP A 779 32.24 -10.15 -70.11
N GLY A 780 31.89 -11.38 -70.55
CA GLY A 780 32.61 -12.64 -70.20
C GLY A 780 32.17 -13.21 -68.83
N VAL A 781 31.08 -12.73 -68.23
CA VAL A 781 30.52 -13.21 -66.98
C VAL A 781 29.11 -13.80 -67.25
N THR A 782 28.86 -15.00 -66.91
CA THR A 782 27.52 -15.61 -66.95
C THR A 782 26.60 -14.85 -65.93
N PHE A 783 25.57 -14.16 -66.39
CA PHE A 783 24.58 -13.45 -65.54
C PHE A 783 23.20 -14.05 -65.68
N SER A 784 22.57 -14.31 -64.58
CA SER A 784 21.16 -14.75 -64.50
C SER A 784 20.35 -13.76 -63.66
N GLY A 785 19.44 -13.03 -64.30
CA GLY A 785 18.57 -12.03 -63.67
C GLY A 785 17.10 -12.43 -63.74
N GLN A 786 16.39 -12.38 -62.61
CA GLN A 786 14.99 -12.78 -62.55
C GLN A 786 14.15 -11.81 -61.66
N VAL A 787 12.92 -11.52 -62.13
CA VAL A 787 11.90 -10.85 -61.29
C VAL A 787 10.81 -11.86 -60.96
N ILE A 788 10.51 -12.05 -59.68
CA ILE A 788 9.55 -13.04 -59.19
C ILE A 788 8.47 -12.33 -58.36
N GLU A 789 7.23 -12.41 -58.83
CA GLU A 789 6.09 -11.86 -58.04
C GLU A 789 5.65 -12.82 -56.93
N GLY A 790 5.22 -12.29 -55.80
CA GLY A 790 4.67 -13.02 -54.63
C GLY A 790 5.74 -13.79 -53.82
N LEU A 791 7.03 -13.57 -54.09
CA LEU A 791 8.11 -14.16 -53.31
C LEU A 791 8.42 -13.33 -52.09
N SER A 792 8.52 -13.95 -50.89
CA SER A 792 8.88 -13.21 -49.66
C SER A 792 10.39 -12.91 -49.59
N PRO A 793 10.82 -11.84 -48.91
CA PRO A 793 12.23 -11.51 -48.75
C PRO A 793 13.08 -12.62 -48.09
N LYS A 794 12.48 -13.48 -47.30
CA LYS A 794 13.15 -14.61 -46.63
C LYS A 794 13.48 -15.74 -47.57
N GLU A 795 12.77 -15.83 -48.69
CA GLU A 795 12.95 -16.87 -49.69
C GLU A 795 14.01 -16.54 -50.75
N LEU A 796 14.44 -15.26 -50.84
CA LEU A 796 15.48 -14.81 -51.77
C LEU A 796 16.81 -15.54 -51.57
N ARG A 797 17.26 -15.65 -50.31
CA ARG A 797 18.60 -16.22 -50.04
C ARG A 797 18.72 -17.69 -50.47
N PRO A 798 17.78 -18.57 -50.11
CA PRO A 798 17.83 -19.95 -50.60
C PRO A 798 17.85 -20.09 -52.15
N LEU A 799 17.09 -19.24 -52.85
CA LEU A 799 17.04 -19.22 -54.29
C LEU A 799 18.35 -18.73 -54.91
N LEU A 800 18.98 -17.74 -54.35
CA LEU A 800 20.28 -17.22 -54.77
C LEU A 800 21.40 -18.25 -54.53
N ASP A 801 21.38 -18.95 -53.39
CA ASP A 801 22.32 -20.02 -53.09
C ASP A 801 22.20 -21.17 -54.12
N GLU A 802 20.96 -21.54 -54.48
CA GLU A 802 20.70 -22.56 -55.51
C GLU A 802 21.11 -22.09 -56.92
N ALA A 803 20.82 -20.84 -57.27
CA ALA A 803 21.26 -20.24 -58.53
C ALA A 803 22.80 -20.20 -58.63
N LYS A 804 23.50 -19.82 -57.58
CA LYS A 804 24.97 -19.82 -57.48
C LYS A 804 25.57 -21.23 -57.68
N GLN A 805 24.94 -22.24 -57.02
CA GLN A 805 25.40 -23.65 -57.22
C GLN A 805 25.19 -24.18 -58.65
N ARG A 806 24.03 -23.84 -59.26
CA ARG A 806 23.71 -24.29 -60.62
C ARG A 806 24.63 -23.69 -61.68
N MET A 807 24.99 -22.42 -61.52
CA MET A 807 25.78 -21.68 -62.49
C MET A 807 27.26 -22.08 -62.50
N GLY A 808 27.81 -22.59 -61.40
CA GLY A 808 29.24 -22.95 -61.30
C GLY A 808 30.17 -21.74 -61.26
N SER A 809 30.15 -20.86 -62.27
CA SER A 809 30.83 -19.58 -62.38
C SER A 809 29.87 -18.54 -62.96
N GLY A 810 29.55 -17.48 -62.22
CA GLY A 810 28.60 -16.42 -62.64
C GLY A 810 28.01 -15.55 -61.53
N ILE A 811 27.04 -14.72 -61.89
CA ILE A 811 26.32 -13.81 -61.04
C ILE A 811 24.81 -14.05 -61.18
N ALA A 812 24.13 -14.32 -60.08
CA ALA A 812 22.68 -14.42 -60.03
C ALA A 812 22.08 -13.20 -59.34
N ALA A 813 21.01 -12.63 -59.88
CA ALA A 813 20.24 -11.58 -59.27
C ALA A 813 18.73 -11.89 -59.29
N ILE A 814 18.06 -11.77 -58.17
CA ILE A 814 16.63 -12.02 -58.05
C ILE A 814 15.97 -10.81 -57.42
N VAL A 815 14.94 -10.31 -58.06
CA VAL A 815 14.03 -9.30 -57.50
C VAL A 815 12.73 -9.98 -57.15
N ALA A 816 12.41 -9.96 -55.86
CA ALA A 816 11.15 -10.45 -55.33
C ALA A 816 10.17 -9.28 -55.16
N VAL A 817 9.04 -9.32 -55.80
CA VAL A 817 7.98 -8.30 -55.66
C VAL A 817 6.84 -8.87 -54.82
N ASN A 818 6.51 -8.16 -53.75
CA ASN A 818 5.41 -8.55 -52.87
C ASN A 818 4.70 -7.27 -52.36
N ASP A 819 3.36 -7.24 -52.47
CA ASP A 819 2.52 -6.09 -52.07
C ASP A 819 3.04 -4.74 -52.61
N GLY A 820 3.50 -4.70 -53.86
CA GLY A 820 3.98 -3.47 -54.50
C GLY A 820 5.39 -3.01 -54.08
N LYS A 821 6.03 -3.72 -53.15
CA LYS A 821 7.43 -3.49 -52.73
C LYS A 821 8.36 -4.51 -53.36
N ALA A 822 9.60 -4.11 -53.61
CA ALA A 822 10.61 -5.01 -54.11
C ALA A 822 11.70 -5.34 -53.08
N SER A 823 12.11 -6.58 -53.00
CA SER A 823 13.34 -7.04 -52.35
C SER A 823 14.27 -7.62 -53.39
N ILE A 824 15.51 -7.20 -53.42
CA ILE A 824 16.50 -7.64 -54.37
C ILE A 824 17.65 -8.35 -53.67
N GLY A 825 18.15 -9.40 -54.28
CA GLY A 825 19.36 -10.08 -53.86
C GLY A 825 20.26 -10.41 -55.02
N ALA A 826 21.55 -10.43 -54.79
CA ALA A 826 22.55 -10.90 -55.74
C ALA A 826 23.51 -11.86 -55.06
N ALA A 827 23.90 -12.87 -55.83
CA ALA A 827 24.92 -13.83 -55.43
C ALA A 827 26.01 -13.88 -56.52
N VAL A 828 27.26 -13.87 -56.11
CA VAL A 828 28.47 -13.91 -56.97
C VAL A 828 29.25 -15.14 -56.61
N THR A 829 29.70 -15.93 -57.61
CA THR A 829 30.54 -17.10 -57.35
C THR A 829 31.92 -16.66 -56.86
N ASP A 830 32.58 -17.52 -56.09
CA ASP A 830 33.80 -17.18 -55.35
C ASP A 830 34.96 -16.73 -56.24
N ASP A 831 35.07 -17.28 -57.45
CA ASP A 831 36.04 -16.93 -58.48
C ASP A 831 35.86 -15.50 -59.00
N LEU A 832 34.66 -14.96 -58.98
CA LEU A 832 34.32 -13.62 -59.47
C LEU A 832 34.26 -12.54 -58.39
N THR A 833 34.28 -12.89 -57.12
CA THR A 833 34.19 -11.94 -56.03
C THR A 833 35.30 -10.91 -55.97
N ALA A 834 36.46 -11.20 -56.55
CA ALA A 834 37.58 -10.24 -56.64
C ALA A 834 37.32 -9.11 -57.67
N LYS A 835 36.44 -9.32 -58.63
CA LYS A 835 36.04 -8.39 -59.68
C LYS A 835 34.71 -7.72 -59.43
N HIS A 836 33.72 -8.50 -58.93
CA HIS A 836 32.34 -8.09 -58.76
C HIS A 836 31.89 -8.35 -57.35
N SER A 837 31.47 -7.32 -56.63
CA SER A 837 30.93 -7.44 -55.28
C SER A 837 29.38 -7.49 -55.30
N ALA A 838 28.80 -8.51 -54.76
CA ALA A 838 27.33 -8.61 -54.61
C ALA A 838 26.73 -7.39 -53.92
N VAL A 839 27.48 -6.74 -53.01
CA VAL A 839 27.04 -5.53 -52.31
C VAL A 839 26.88 -4.35 -53.27
N ASP A 840 27.82 -4.15 -54.20
CA ASP A 840 27.76 -3.03 -55.14
C ASP A 840 26.70 -3.29 -56.22
N LEU A 841 26.54 -4.55 -56.66
CA LEU A 841 25.49 -4.97 -57.59
C LEU A 841 24.07 -4.74 -56.96
N VAL A 842 23.90 -5.14 -55.71
CA VAL A 842 22.64 -4.89 -54.98
C VAL A 842 22.38 -3.39 -54.80
N LYS A 843 23.38 -2.60 -54.51
CA LYS A 843 23.23 -1.10 -54.43
C LYS A 843 22.71 -0.55 -55.75
N ALA A 844 23.28 -0.92 -56.88
CA ALA A 844 22.81 -0.47 -58.17
C ALA A 844 21.37 -0.86 -58.46
N GLY A 845 20.96 -2.08 -58.10
CA GLY A 845 19.58 -2.53 -58.21
C GLY A 845 18.62 -1.84 -57.25
N VAL A 846 19.05 -1.60 -56.00
CA VAL A 846 18.25 -0.89 -54.99
C VAL A 846 17.98 0.56 -55.38
N GLU A 847 18.95 1.23 -55.97
CA GLU A 847 18.79 2.62 -56.46
C GLU A 847 17.71 2.67 -57.56
N ALA A 848 17.67 1.72 -58.49
CA ALA A 848 16.64 1.63 -59.49
C ALA A 848 15.22 1.40 -58.89
N LEU A 849 15.16 0.66 -57.78
CA LEU A 849 13.92 0.42 -57.02
C LEU A 849 13.48 1.60 -56.12
N GLY A 850 14.22 2.71 -56.13
CA GLY A 850 13.96 3.86 -55.27
C GLY A 850 14.29 3.64 -53.77
N GLY A 851 15.10 2.63 -53.48
CA GLY A 851 15.51 2.32 -52.11
C GLY A 851 16.79 3.06 -51.68
N LYS A 852 17.10 2.97 -50.35
CA LYS A 852 18.30 3.61 -49.77
C LYS A 852 19.22 2.53 -49.15
N GLY A 853 19.99 1.88 -50.00
CA GLY A 853 21.05 0.98 -49.55
C GLY A 853 20.67 -0.49 -49.45
N GLY A 854 21.68 -1.38 -49.65
CA GLY A 854 21.65 -2.80 -49.46
C GLY A 854 22.93 -3.23 -48.72
N GLY A 855 22.95 -4.43 -48.16
CA GLY A 855 24.08 -4.92 -47.41
C GLY A 855 24.25 -6.42 -47.53
N GLY A 856 25.44 -6.88 -47.19
CA GLY A 856 25.79 -8.29 -47.24
C GLY A 856 27.30 -8.53 -47.31
N ARG A 857 27.70 -9.65 -47.85
CA ARG A 857 29.10 -10.01 -48.11
C ARG A 857 29.40 -9.84 -49.59
N PRO A 858 30.67 -9.79 -50.02
CA PRO A 858 31.02 -9.72 -51.43
C PRO A 858 30.46 -10.85 -52.32
N ASP A 859 30.22 -12.04 -51.75
CA ASP A 859 29.65 -13.21 -52.41
C ASP A 859 28.12 -13.25 -52.40
N MET A 860 27.46 -12.50 -51.48
CA MET A 860 26.01 -12.44 -51.38
C MET A 860 25.50 -11.22 -50.63
N ALA A 861 24.59 -10.46 -51.20
CA ALA A 861 23.99 -9.28 -50.61
C ALA A 861 22.50 -9.18 -50.93
N GLN A 862 21.78 -8.43 -50.11
CA GLN A 862 20.35 -8.16 -50.26
C GLN A 862 20.03 -6.69 -49.94
N GLY A 863 18.94 -6.20 -50.54
CA GLY A 863 18.42 -4.89 -50.32
C GLY A 863 16.95 -4.79 -50.71
N GLY A 864 16.37 -3.62 -50.74
CA GLY A 864 14.98 -3.47 -51.15
C GLY A 864 14.62 -2.02 -51.45
N GLY A 865 13.49 -1.84 -52.12
CA GLY A 865 12.95 -0.56 -52.49
C GLY A 865 11.43 -0.51 -52.46
N PRO A 866 10.83 0.68 -52.38
CA PRO A 866 9.38 0.84 -52.30
C PRO A 866 8.63 0.53 -53.58
N ASP A 867 9.31 0.49 -54.74
CA ASP A 867 8.66 0.42 -56.07
C ASP A 867 8.93 -0.96 -56.71
N GLY A 868 8.01 -1.90 -56.52
CA GLY A 868 8.04 -3.23 -57.12
C GLY A 868 7.85 -3.25 -58.65
N SER A 869 7.27 -2.22 -59.25
CA SER A 869 7.05 -2.14 -60.71
C SER A 869 8.35 -1.97 -61.51
N LYS A 870 9.45 -1.60 -60.83
CA LYS A 870 10.78 -1.38 -61.41
C LYS A 870 11.73 -2.59 -61.32
N GLY A 871 11.16 -3.77 -61.10
CA GLY A 871 11.95 -4.99 -60.96
C GLY A 871 12.90 -5.25 -62.13
N ASP A 872 12.39 -5.09 -63.35
CA ASP A 872 13.17 -5.23 -64.58
C ASP A 872 14.26 -4.16 -64.75
N GLU A 873 13.96 -2.92 -64.34
CA GLU A 873 14.93 -1.85 -64.32
C GLU A 873 16.08 -2.11 -63.34
N ALA A 874 15.78 -2.74 -62.23
CA ALA A 874 16.76 -3.09 -61.21
C ALA A 874 17.70 -4.24 -61.73
N ILE A 875 17.14 -5.27 -62.40
CA ILE A 875 17.94 -6.29 -63.07
C ILE A 875 18.83 -5.67 -64.17
N ALA A 876 18.28 -4.74 -65.00
CA ALA A 876 19.04 -4.03 -65.99
C ALA A 876 20.15 -3.15 -65.41
N ALA A 877 19.93 -2.57 -64.20
CA ALA A 877 20.94 -1.77 -63.48
C ALA A 877 22.09 -2.68 -63.00
N ILE A 878 21.79 -3.86 -62.47
CA ILE A 878 22.84 -4.85 -62.11
C ILE A 878 23.62 -5.27 -63.31
N ARG A 879 22.95 -5.58 -64.45
CA ARG A 879 23.59 -5.96 -65.72
C ARG A 879 24.61 -4.86 -66.16
N ARG A 880 24.21 -3.62 -66.09
CA ARG A 880 25.12 -2.47 -66.44
C ARG A 880 26.32 -2.43 -65.52
N ALA A 881 26.09 -2.65 -64.22
CA ALA A 881 27.16 -2.68 -63.23
C ALA A 881 28.14 -3.86 -63.38
N ILE A 882 27.75 -4.90 -64.08
CA ILE A 882 28.63 -6.02 -64.45
C ILE A 882 29.47 -5.66 -65.71
N ALA A 883 28.88 -4.99 -66.71
CA ALA A 883 29.52 -4.61 -67.96
C ALA A 883 30.54 -3.44 -67.85
N GLY A 884 30.64 -2.77 -66.69
CA GLY A 884 31.54 -1.63 -66.40
C GLY A 884 30.78 -0.36 -66.52
#